data_5b68af1062c4a4a30cae927a5df1bd5a
#
_entry.id   5b68af1062c4a4a30cae927a5df1bd5a
#
_cell.length_a   1.000
_cell.length_b   1.000
_cell.length_c   1.000
_cell.angle_alpha   90.00
_cell.angle_beta   90.00
_cell.angle_gamma   90.00
#
_symmetry.space_group_name_H-M   'P 1'
#
loop_
_entity.id
_entity.type
_entity.pdbx_description
1 polymer ?
#
loop_
_entity_poly.entity_id
_entity_poly.type
_entity_poly.pdbx_seq_one_letter_code
_entity_poly.pdbx_strand_id
1 'polypeptide(L)'
;MIPEYVIDQILSKDIVSIIGGEGVSLKRAGVNYECCCPFHKEKTPSFKVSPVKGIFTCFGCSAKGNAISFVMMLYNMTFPEAVEYLAKKLNIEYKAEELTPEQKEARFRRSRIFEINQIALEYFRESYKQSLPAQKYATKERGFKEETIDNMLIGFAPYKGGFREYATQKGYKEQLLIDADLVRRSERDGSLYDTFRGRLMFTIRDRTGNIVGFSGRLMDKENPKKLPKYINTGDTAVYKKGEHLFAYFESARQAAAVRTMNLVEGNPDAIRMHQIGVDNTVAPLGTALTPKQIELIKKVADTVIIIGDMDDAGQKAVVKNAETMLREGLAVRVMEIKDNYKDPDDYFRQYSKGYEELLSNSTTDFIPWLCAHKMEGKNSQTEQIAVISEVCQLLALCRDESTVNMYLDMFAREYKNRKIWTAELQKIQLERERAQRKKEESYSEDMISEYGFYISHNSYYGAGRGNADVRWSNFILEPIVHVKDDQNARRLFRMRNDKGEEAVIKLDQRSLVSFADFRIRTESKGNYIWEAGQGELTKLKKYLFDGTPSADEINQLGWQKRHQIYAWGNGAMDEGHFVKANDFGLVNVRGQLFYLPGCSKDTADDPQSYQFQRRFVYAITNDITLNDYATRLIEVFGDNAKVGLCFLISS
;
A
#
# COMPACT_ATOMS: atom_id res chain seq x y z
N MET A 1 -11.17 3.33 -13.46
CA MET A 1 -11.70 3.09 -12.08
C MET A 1 -12.89 2.15 -12.19
N ILE A 2 -13.16 1.29 -11.21
CA ILE A 2 -14.34 0.42 -11.27
C ILE A 2 -15.56 1.28 -10.95
N PRO A 3 -16.61 1.27 -11.79
CA PRO A 3 -17.81 2.06 -11.54
C PRO A 3 -18.53 1.66 -10.24
N GLU A 4 -19.05 2.62 -9.49
CA GLU A 4 -19.70 2.40 -8.18
C GLU A 4 -20.90 1.45 -8.29
N TYR A 5 -21.65 1.51 -9.40
CA TYR A 5 -22.79 0.61 -9.63
C TYR A 5 -22.38 -0.88 -9.67
N VAL A 6 -21.16 -1.20 -10.10
CA VAL A 6 -20.64 -2.59 -10.08
C VAL A 6 -20.47 -3.05 -8.63
N ILE A 7 -19.97 -2.15 -7.79
CA ILE A 7 -19.81 -2.40 -6.35
C ILE A 7 -21.19 -2.62 -5.73
N ASP A 8 -22.15 -1.74 -6.04
CA ASP A 8 -23.53 -1.84 -5.53
C ASP A 8 -24.23 -3.10 -6.02
N GLN A 9 -24.04 -3.48 -7.29
CA GLN A 9 -24.58 -4.73 -7.83
C GLN A 9 -23.97 -5.96 -7.13
N ILE A 10 -22.68 -5.96 -6.84
CA ILE A 10 -22.03 -7.04 -6.08
C ILE A 10 -22.59 -7.09 -4.65
N LEU A 11 -22.71 -5.93 -3.98
CA LEU A 11 -23.18 -5.85 -2.61
C LEU A 11 -24.68 -6.13 -2.46
N SER A 12 -25.46 -5.98 -3.54
CA SER A 12 -26.88 -6.36 -3.59
C SER A 12 -27.10 -7.88 -3.68
N LYS A 13 -26.08 -8.66 -4.04
CA LYS A 13 -26.18 -10.11 -4.10
C LYS A 13 -26.10 -10.72 -2.70
N ASP A 14 -26.74 -11.88 -2.56
CA ASP A 14 -26.71 -12.60 -1.29
C ASP A 14 -25.29 -12.99 -0.88
N ILE A 15 -24.83 -12.42 0.21
CA ILE A 15 -23.49 -12.68 0.77
C ILE A 15 -23.27 -14.15 1.12
N VAL A 16 -24.34 -14.88 1.51
CA VAL A 16 -24.26 -16.30 1.85
C VAL A 16 -23.93 -17.12 0.61
N SER A 17 -24.56 -16.81 -0.51
CA SER A 17 -24.27 -17.44 -1.81
C SER A 17 -22.86 -17.13 -2.29
N ILE A 18 -22.40 -15.89 -2.11
CA ILE A 18 -21.02 -15.51 -2.50
C ILE A 18 -20.02 -16.29 -1.65
N ILE A 19 -20.15 -16.29 -0.32
CA ILE A 19 -19.20 -16.98 0.58
C ILE A 19 -19.27 -18.50 0.35
N GLY A 20 -20.44 -19.07 0.17
CA GLY A 20 -20.62 -20.48 -0.16
C GLY A 20 -19.97 -20.86 -1.49
N GLY A 21 -20.05 -19.98 -2.49
CA GLY A 21 -19.43 -20.14 -3.81
C GLY A 21 -17.89 -20.11 -3.77
N GLU A 22 -17.29 -19.67 -2.65
CA GLU A 22 -15.84 -19.73 -2.39
C GLU A 22 -15.42 -21.02 -1.60
N GLY A 23 -16.29 -22.00 -1.52
CA GLY A 23 -16.00 -23.28 -0.87
C GLY A 23 -16.17 -23.28 0.66
N VAL A 24 -16.77 -22.25 1.23
CA VAL A 24 -17.03 -22.18 2.68
C VAL A 24 -18.42 -22.77 2.97
N SER A 25 -18.44 -23.87 3.76
CA SER A 25 -19.68 -24.54 4.15
C SER A 25 -20.36 -23.80 5.30
N LEU A 26 -21.38 -23.01 4.99
CA LEU A 26 -22.17 -22.25 5.95
C LEU A 26 -23.36 -23.07 6.46
N LYS A 27 -23.56 -23.12 7.79
CA LYS A 27 -24.73 -23.72 8.43
C LYS A 27 -25.69 -22.65 8.92
N ARG A 28 -26.97 -22.85 8.74
CA ARG A 28 -28.00 -21.90 9.20
C ARG A 28 -28.08 -21.89 10.73
N ALA A 29 -28.05 -20.72 11.33
CA ALA A 29 -28.16 -20.48 12.76
C ALA A 29 -29.20 -19.35 13.01
N GLY A 30 -30.47 -19.71 13.06
CA GLY A 30 -31.59 -18.78 13.13
C GLY A 30 -31.75 -17.96 11.83
N VAL A 31 -31.65 -16.62 11.95
CA VAL A 31 -31.70 -15.68 10.81
C VAL A 31 -30.32 -15.47 10.15
N ASN A 32 -29.26 -15.96 10.77
CA ASN A 32 -27.90 -15.84 10.30
C ASN A 32 -27.33 -17.21 9.88
N TYR A 33 -26.11 -17.19 9.37
CA TYR A 33 -25.34 -18.39 9.08
C TYR A 33 -24.03 -18.39 9.87
N GLU A 34 -23.48 -19.57 10.13
CA GLU A 34 -22.23 -19.70 10.86
C GLU A 34 -21.37 -20.87 10.35
N CYS A 35 -20.07 -20.77 10.52
CA CYS A 35 -19.10 -21.83 10.26
C CYS A 35 -17.81 -21.59 11.08
N CYS A 36 -16.87 -22.54 11.02
CA CYS A 36 -15.49 -22.25 11.40
C CYS A 36 -14.89 -21.24 10.45
N CYS A 37 -14.13 -20.30 10.99
CA CYS A 37 -13.58 -19.18 10.23
C CYS A 37 -12.60 -19.64 9.14
N PRO A 38 -12.73 -19.18 7.90
CA PRO A 38 -11.77 -19.48 6.84
C PRO A 38 -10.43 -18.73 6.98
N PHE A 39 -10.36 -17.75 7.90
CA PHE A 39 -9.19 -16.88 8.06
C PHE A 39 -8.27 -17.30 9.23
N HIS A 40 -8.72 -18.16 10.14
CA HIS A 40 -7.92 -18.69 11.23
C HIS A 40 -8.36 -20.12 11.63
N LYS A 41 -7.49 -20.89 12.25
CA LYS A 41 -7.80 -22.26 12.69
C LYS A 41 -8.61 -22.24 13.99
N GLU A 42 -9.79 -22.85 13.96
CA GLU A 42 -10.64 -23.03 15.14
C GLU A 42 -11.43 -24.34 15.06
N LYS A 43 -11.92 -24.82 16.19
CA LYS A 43 -12.73 -26.05 16.29
C LYS A 43 -14.22 -25.75 16.50
N THR A 44 -14.54 -24.56 16.98
CA THR A 44 -15.92 -24.11 17.26
C THR A 44 -16.28 -22.97 16.31
N PRO A 45 -17.50 -22.96 15.71
CA PRO A 45 -17.90 -21.93 14.79
C PRO A 45 -17.93 -20.54 15.44
N SER A 46 -17.09 -19.61 14.97
CA SER A 46 -17.07 -18.22 15.39
C SER A 46 -17.33 -17.22 14.25
N PHE A 47 -17.36 -17.71 13.01
CA PHE A 47 -17.62 -16.90 11.83
C PHE A 47 -19.13 -16.85 11.55
N LYS A 48 -19.72 -15.66 11.69
CA LYS A 48 -21.15 -15.42 11.47
C LYS A 48 -21.40 -14.55 10.26
N VAL A 49 -22.40 -14.90 9.45
CA VAL A 49 -22.83 -14.16 8.27
C VAL A 49 -24.27 -13.73 8.44
N SER A 50 -24.52 -12.45 8.30
CA SER A 50 -25.88 -11.89 8.33
C SER A 50 -26.33 -11.53 6.91
N PRO A 51 -27.22 -12.31 6.28
CA PRO A 51 -27.73 -12.01 4.95
C PRO A 51 -28.50 -10.69 4.90
N VAL A 52 -29.26 -10.37 5.95
CA VAL A 52 -30.05 -9.13 6.03
C VAL A 52 -29.15 -7.87 6.03
N LYS A 53 -28.00 -7.95 6.69
CA LYS A 53 -27.06 -6.82 6.76
C LYS A 53 -26.00 -6.86 5.65
N GLY A 54 -25.89 -7.95 4.88
CA GLY A 54 -24.86 -8.14 3.86
C GLY A 54 -23.43 -8.17 4.41
N ILE A 55 -23.23 -8.61 5.68
CA ILE A 55 -21.95 -8.60 6.35
C ILE A 55 -21.62 -9.94 7.01
N PHE A 56 -20.32 -10.17 7.18
CA PHE A 56 -19.80 -11.23 8.05
C PHE A 56 -19.01 -10.63 9.23
N THR A 57 -18.92 -11.41 10.29
CA THR A 57 -18.08 -11.09 11.47
C THR A 57 -17.59 -12.38 12.09
N CYS A 58 -16.29 -12.49 12.31
CA CYS A 58 -15.67 -13.54 13.07
C CYS A 58 -15.40 -13.06 14.50
N PHE A 59 -15.94 -13.75 15.49
CA PHE A 59 -15.73 -13.42 16.90
C PHE A 59 -14.43 -13.99 17.47
N GLY A 60 -13.73 -14.87 16.71
CA GLY A 60 -12.43 -15.42 17.10
C GLY A 60 -11.26 -14.49 16.69
N CYS A 61 -11.21 -14.05 15.42
CA CYS A 61 -10.11 -13.23 14.90
C CYS A 61 -10.51 -11.79 14.57
N SER A 62 -11.74 -11.39 14.90
CA SER A 62 -12.28 -10.03 14.63
C SER A 62 -12.35 -9.65 13.15
N ALA A 63 -12.16 -10.58 12.21
CA ALA A 63 -12.37 -10.34 10.78
C ALA A 63 -13.82 -9.98 10.53
N LYS A 64 -14.06 -8.87 9.81
CA LYS A 64 -15.41 -8.37 9.52
C LYS A 64 -15.44 -7.63 8.19
N GLY A 65 -16.59 -7.60 7.54
CA GLY A 65 -16.76 -6.88 6.29
C GLY A 65 -17.95 -7.36 5.49
N ASN A 66 -18.02 -6.94 4.23
CA ASN A 66 -19.00 -7.36 3.23
C ASN A 66 -18.44 -8.44 2.30
N ALA A 67 -19.18 -8.81 1.26
CA ALA A 67 -18.75 -9.82 0.28
C ALA A 67 -17.42 -9.49 -0.41
N ILE A 68 -17.16 -8.21 -0.72
CA ILE A 68 -15.91 -7.77 -1.33
C ILE A 68 -14.77 -7.92 -0.33
N SER A 69 -14.97 -7.45 0.91
CA SER A 69 -13.98 -7.60 1.99
C SER A 69 -13.65 -9.08 2.27
N PHE A 70 -14.65 -9.96 2.14
CA PHE A 70 -14.45 -11.40 2.30
C PHE A 70 -13.48 -11.95 1.26
N VAL A 71 -13.69 -11.65 -0.02
CA VAL A 71 -12.83 -12.09 -1.12
C VAL A 71 -11.45 -11.46 -1.04
N MET A 72 -11.37 -10.17 -0.66
CA MET A 72 -10.09 -9.50 -0.39
C MET A 72 -9.25 -10.25 0.64
N MET A 73 -9.87 -10.65 1.77
CA MET A 73 -9.20 -11.39 2.83
C MET A 73 -8.88 -12.83 2.44
N LEU A 74 -9.80 -13.50 1.74
CA LEU A 74 -9.65 -14.91 1.38
C LEU A 74 -8.50 -15.13 0.39
N TYR A 75 -8.37 -14.24 -0.59
CA TYR A 75 -7.39 -14.33 -1.67
C TYR A 75 -6.29 -13.27 -1.59
N ASN A 76 -6.28 -12.49 -0.50
CA ASN A 76 -5.33 -11.38 -0.31
C ASN A 76 -5.29 -10.42 -1.51
N MET A 77 -6.48 -10.11 -2.05
CA MET A 77 -6.67 -9.22 -3.19
C MET A 77 -6.83 -7.76 -2.73
N THR A 78 -6.47 -6.82 -3.61
CA THR A 78 -6.90 -5.42 -3.44
C THR A 78 -8.38 -5.27 -3.71
N PHE A 79 -8.93 -4.15 -3.28
CA PHE A 79 -10.34 -3.82 -3.54
C PHE A 79 -10.70 -3.87 -5.04
N PRO A 80 -9.94 -3.27 -5.98
CA PRO A 80 -10.24 -3.40 -7.41
C PRO A 80 -10.19 -4.83 -7.92
N GLU A 81 -9.19 -5.60 -7.50
CA GLU A 81 -9.04 -7.00 -7.91
C GLU A 81 -10.19 -7.87 -7.40
N ALA A 82 -10.63 -7.67 -6.17
CA ALA A 82 -11.75 -8.40 -5.60
C ALA A 82 -13.08 -8.04 -6.27
N VAL A 83 -13.27 -6.76 -6.61
CA VAL A 83 -14.46 -6.32 -7.38
C VAL A 83 -14.44 -6.90 -8.78
N GLU A 84 -13.32 -6.87 -9.49
CA GLU A 84 -13.18 -7.46 -10.83
C GLU A 84 -13.42 -8.98 -10.82
N TYR A 85 -12.87 -9.67 -9.82
CA TYR A 85 -13.09 -11.10 -9.59
C TYR A 85 -14.57 -11.43 -9.38
N LEU A 86 -15.23 -10.71 -8.46
CA LEU A 86 -16.65 -10.93 -8.15
C LEU A 86 -17.54 -10.53 -9.33
N ALA A 87 -17.26 -9.44 -10.01
CA ALA A 87 -18.01 -9.01 -11.20
C ALA A 87 -18.01 -10.11 -12.27
N LYS A 88 -16.81 -10.68 -12.56
CA LYS A 88 -16.68 -11.79 -13.49
C LYS A 88 -17.44 -13.04 -13.02
N LYS A 89 -17.32 -13.40 -11.74
CA LYS A 89 -17.98 -14.59 -11.16
C LYS A 89 -19.50 -14.47 -11.13
N LEU A 90 -20.00 -13.26 -10.92
CA LEU A 90 -21.44 -12.95 -10.84
C LEU A 90 -22.04 -12.55 -12.20
N ASN A 91 -21.27 -12.63 -13.29
CA ASN A 91 -21.64 -12.20 -14.64
C ASN A 91 -22.18 -10.76 -14.69
N ILE A 92 -21.54 -9.86 -13.93
CA ILE A 92 -21.85 -8.43 -13.96
C ILE A 92 -20.96 -7.82 -15.05
N GLU A 93 -21.61 -7.50 -16.18
CA GLU A 93 -20.92 -6.79 -17.26
C GLU A 93 -20.79 -5.30 -16.90
N TYR A 94 -19.58 -4.78 -16.96
CA TYR A 94 -19.32 -3.36 -16.83
C TYR A 94 -18.26 -2.91 -17.82
N LYS A 95 -18.41 -1.71 -18.35
CA LYS A 95 -17.36 -1.06 -19.11
C LYS A 95 -16.42 -0.41 -18.09
N ALA A 96 -15.22 -0.99 -17.93
CA ALA A 96 -14.16 -0.29 -17.21
C ALA A 96 -13.92 1.07 -17.90
N GLU A 97 -13.59 2.10 -17.12
CA GLU A 97 -13.17 3.40 -17.67
C GLU A 97 -12.15 3.19 -18.78
N GLU A 98 -12.33 3.86 -19.90
CA GLU A 98 -11.35 3.79 -20.98
C GLU A 98 -10.03 4.37 -20.50
N LEU A 99 -9.06 3.46 -20.34
CA LEU A 99 -7.67 3.83 -20.04
C LEU A 99 -7.16 4.73 -21.18
N THR A 100 -6.30 5.68 -20.85
CA THR A 100 -5.59 6.45 -21.90
C THR A 100 -4.83 5.47 -22.82
N PRO A 101 -4.52 5.86 -24.06
CA PRO A 101 -3.73 5.02 -24.96
C PRO A 101 -2.45 4.51 -24.30
N GLU A 102 -1.75 5.34 -23.52
CA GLU A 102 -0.54 4.98 -22.79
C GLU A 102 -0.83 3.98 -21.67
N GLN A 103 -1.95 4.14 -20.96
CA GLN A 103 -2.37 3.20 -19.90
C GLN A 103 -2.82 1.86 -20.50
N LYS A 104 -3.52 1.87 -21.64
CA LYS A 104 -3.89 0.66 -22.38
C LYS A 104 -2.63 -0.09 -22.83
N GLU A 105 -1.66 0.62 -23.36
CA GLU A 105 -0.39 0.04 -23.81
C GLU A 105 0.42 -0.51 -22.62
N ALA A 106 0.54 0.24 -21.53
CA ALA A 106 1.22 -0.22 -20.31
C ALA A 106 0.55 -1.47 -19.71
N ARG A 107 -0.81 -1.52 -19.65
CA ARG A 107 -1.57 -2.68 -19.19
C ARG A 107 -1.38 -3.86 -20.14
N PHE A 108 -1.45 -3.63 -21.44
CA PHE A 108 -1.20 -4.66 -22.46
C PHE A 108 0.22 -5.22 -22.34
N ARG A 109 1.23 -4.34 -22.21
CA ARG A 109 2.63 -4.77 -22.03
C ARG A 109 2.79 -5.63 -20.77
N ARG A 110 2.19 -5.23 -19.64
CA ARG A 110 2.19 -6.02 -18.40
C ARG A 110 1.55 -7.40 -18.60
N SER A 111 0.38 -7.47 -19.23
CA SER A 111 -0.33 -8.73 -19.47
C SER A 111 0.49 -9.68 -20.35
N ARG A 112 1.20 -9.15 -21.35
CA ARG A 112 2.09 -9.93 -22.21
C ARG A 112 3.30 -10.48 -21.46
N ILE A 113 3.84 -9.71 -20.49
CA ILE A 113 4.94 -10.18 -19.64
C ILE A 113 4.46 -11.29 -18.70
N PHE A 114 3.28 -11.19 -18.10
CA PHE A 114 2.71 -12.30 -17.32
C PHE A 114 2.53 -13.56 -18.16
N GLU A 115 2.00 -13.41 -19.37
CA GLU A 115 1.82 -14.53 -20.31
C GLU A 115 3.16 -15.20 -20.63
N ILE A 116 4.19 -14.45 -21.01
CA ILE A 116 5.49 -15.04 -21.36
C ILE A 116 6.21 -15.64 -20.15
N ASN A 117 6.03 -15.09 -18.95
CA ASN A 117 6.53 -15.69 -17.72
C ASN A 117 5.85 -17.04 -17.43
N GLN A 118 4.55 -17.17 -17.72
CA GLN A 118 3.84 -18.44 -17.60
C GLN A 118 4.42 -19.49 -18.60
N ILE A 119 4.68 -19.08 -19.83
CA ILE A 119 5.32 -19.93 -20.84
C ILE A 119 6.75 -20.31 -20.42
N ALA A 120 7.48 -19.41 -19.79
CA ALA A 120 8.81 -19.71 -19.26
C ALA A 120 8.75 -20.73 -18.11
N LEU A 121 7.76 -20.61 -17.22
CA LEU A 121 7.53 -21.62 -16.18
C LEU A 121 7.26 -23.00 -16.80
N GLU A 122 6.36 -23.10 -17.81
CA GLU A 122 6.08 -24.36 -18.49
C GLU A 122 7.36 -24.97 -19.07
N TYR A 123 8.17 -24.18 -19.75
CA TYR A 123 9.47 -24.61 -20.29
C TYR A 123 10.43 -25.10 -19.21
N PHE A 124 10.59 -24.36 -18.12
CA PHE A 124 11.48 -24.75 -17.02
C PHE A 124 10.97 -25.99 -16.27
N ARG A 125 9.68 -26.14 -16.11
CA ARG A 125 9.06 -27.32 -15.49
C ARG A 125 9.24 -28.58 -16.37
N GLU A 126 9.02 -28.46 -17.67
CA GLU A 126 9.23 -29.56 -18.60
C GLU A 126 10.70 -29.93 -18.69
N SER A 127 11.60 -28.94 -18.78
CA SER A 127 13.05 -29.17 -18.75
C SER A 127 13.51 -29.86 -17.47
N TYR A 128 12.88 -29.56 -16.32
CA TYR A 128 13.16 -30.23 -15.06
C TYR A 128 12.76 -31.72 -15.12
N LYS A 129 11.56 -32.03 -15.62
CA LYS A 129 11.07 -33.41 -15.77
C LYS A 129 11.97 -34.25 -16.67
N GLN A 130 12.59 -33.64 -17.67
CA GLN A 130 13.48 -34.31 -18.61
C GLN A 130 14.95 -34.40 -18.14
N SER A 131 15.31 -33.69 -17.06
CA SER A 131 16.71 -33.61 -16.60
C SER A 131 16.97 -34.42 -15.34
N LEU A 132 17.44 -35.63 -15.46
CA LEU A 132 17.91 -36.44 -14.33
C LEU A 132 18.94 -35.70 -13.42
N PRO A 133 19.93 -34.96 -13.97
CA PRO A 133 20.84 -34.18 -13.12
C PRO A 133 20.13 -33.11 -12.28
N ALA A 134 19.16 -32.38 -12.85
CA ALA A 134 18.39 -31.37 -12.13
C ALA A 134 17.53 -31.99 -11.03
N GLN A 135 16.88 -33.13 -11.32
CA GLN A 135 16.10 -33.89 -10.34
C GLN A 135 17.00 -34.37 -9.17
N LYS A 136 18.15 -34.98 -9.48
CA LYS A 136 19.12 -35.43 -8.48
C LYS A 136 19.61 -34.25 -7.63
N TYR A 137 19.91 -33.10 -8.26
CA TYR A 137 20.32 -31.92 -7.54
C TYR A 137 19.23 -31.42 -6.56
N ALA A 138 18.01 -31.28 -7.03
CA ALA A 138 16.90 -30.82 -6.20
C ALA A 138 16.53 -31.82 -5.08
N THR A 139 16.42 -33.12 -5.39
CA THR A 139 15.94 -34.13 -4.44
C THR A 139 17.05 -34.71 -3.55
N LYS A 140 18.24 -35.01 -4.11
CA LYS A 140 19.34 -35.62 -3.35
C LYS A 140 20.23 -34.58 -2.66
N GLU A 141 20.68 -33.57 -3.42
CA GLU A 141 21.61 -32.60 -2.87
C GLU A 141 20.92 -31.51 -2.06
N ARG A 142 19.77 -31.01 -2.54
CA ARG A 142 18.98 -30.03 -1.79
C ARG A 142 17.95 -30.67 -0.85
N GLY A 143 17.62 -31.96 -1.03
CA GLY A 143 16.66 -32.68 -0.19
C GLY A 143 15.23 -32.15 -0.28
N PHE A 144 14.86 -31.53 -1.42
CA PHE A 144 13.48 -31.10 -1.63
C PHE A 144 12.61 -32.32 -2.01
N LYS A 145 11.40 -32.37 -1.41
CA LYS A 145 10.40 -33.39 -1.76
C LYS A 145 9.69 -33.02 -3.06
N GLU A 146 9.23 -34.02 -3.80
CA GLU A 146 8.50 -33.79 -5.07
C GLU A 146 7.29 -32.87 -4.88
N GLU A 147 6.52 -33.07 -3.82
CA GLU A 147 5.39 -32.21 -3.45
C GLU A 147 5.82 -30.75 -3.26
N THR A 148 6.96 -30.51 -2.61
CA THR A 148 7.51 -29.16 -2.43
C THR A 148 7.97 -28.55 -3.76
N ILE A 149 8.60 -29.36 -4.62
CA ILE A 149 9.03 -28.94 -5.96
C ILE A 149 7.83 -28.51 -6.79
N ASP A 150 6.71 -29.24 -6.67
CA ASP A 150 5.48 -28.90 -7.39
C ASP A 150 4.79 -27.66 -6.82
N ASN A 151 4.62 -27.58 -5.51
CA ASN A 151 3.95 -26.45 -4.83
C ASN A 151 4.71 -25.13 -5.01
N MET A 152 6.05 -25.18 -4.94
CA MET A 152 6.91 -24.01 -5.11
C MET A 152 7.28 -23.72 -6.57
N LEU A 153 6.70 -24.47 -7.52
CA LEU A 153 6.90 -24.31 -8.96
C LEU A 153 8.39 -24.30 -9.36
N ILE A 154 9.19 -25.21 -8.81
CA ILE A 154 10.61 -25.32 -9.08
C ILE A 154 10.82 -25.92 -10.47
N GLY A 155 11.70 -25.33 -11.27
CA GLY A 155 12.04 -25.75 -12.62
C GLY A 155 13.54 -25.85 -12.86
N PHE A 156 13.94 -26.05 -14.11
CA PHE A 156 15.32 -26.11 -14.55
C PHE A 156 15.53 -25.37 -15.87
N ALA A 157 16.51 -24.49 -15.93
CA ALA A 157 16.99 -23.86 -17.14
C ALA A 157 18.19 -24.66 -17.70
N PRO A 158 18.08 -25.30 -18.89
CA PRO A 158 19.12 -26.15 -19.46
C PRO A 158 20.46 -25.41 -19.67
N TYR A 159 21.57 -26.14 -19.63
CA TYR A 159 22.91 -25.56 -19.81
C TYR A 159 23.12 -24.87 -21.15
N LYS A 160 22.52 -25.44 -22.22
CA LYS A 160 22.57 -24.87 -23.57
C LYS A 160 21.57 -23.74 -23.83
N GLY A 161 20.68 -23.46 -22.85
CA GLY A 161 19.54 -22.58 -23.05
C GLY A 161 18.43 -23.30 -23.83
N GLY A 162 17.77 -22.57 -24.76
CA GLY A 162 16.72 -23.11 -25.65
C GLY A 162 15.35 -22.49 -25.39
N PHE A 163 15.22 -21.62 -24.37
CA PHE A 163 13.95 -20.94 -24.10
C PHE A 163 13.58 -19.95 -25.22
N ARG A 164 14.56 -19.19 -25.74
CA ARG A 164 14.34 -18.27 -26.85
C ARG A 164 13.75 -18.96 -28.04
N GLU A 165 14.36 -20.08 -28.47
CA GLU A 165 13.89 -20.89 -29.60
C GLU A 165 12.49 -21.47 -29.33
N TYR A 166 12.26 -22.00 -28.15
CA TYR A 166 10.96 -22.54 -27.74
C TYR A 166 9.85 -21.46 -27.78
N ALA A 167 10.12 -20.26 -27.25
CA ALA A 167 9.15 -19.19 -27.24
C ALA A 167 8.89 -18.61 -28.66
N THR A 168 9.93 -18.49 -29.50
CA THR A 168 9.77 -18.01 -30.87
C THR A 168 9.02 -19.01 -31.75
N GLN A 169 9.19 -20.32 -31.56
CA GLN A 169 8.38 -21.35 -32.20
C GLN A 169 6.90 -21.28 -31.83
N LYS A 170 6.58 -20.83 -30.60
CA LYS A 170 5.20 -20.53 -30.15
C LYS A 170 4.67 -19.18 -30.65
N GLY A 171 5.43 -18.44 -31.46
CA GLY A 171 5.01 -17.15 -32.05
C GLY A 171 5.28 -15.91 -31.21
N TYR A 172 6.04 -16.02 -30.12
CA TYR A 172 6.40 -14.88 -29.31
C TYR A 172 7.56 -14.09 -29.93
N LYS A 173 7.44 -12.75 -29.95
CA LYS A 173 8.49 -11.87 -30.49
C LYS A 173 9.66 -11.75 -29.50
N GLU A 174 10.88 -11.72 -30.03
CA GLU A 174 12.11 -11.57 -29.21
C GLU A 174 12.09 -10.33 -28.30
N GLN A 175 11.49 -9.23 -28.75
CA GLN A 175 11.38 -8.02 -27.92
C GLN A 175 10.61 -8.28 -26.62
N LEU A 176 9.56 -9.09 -26.64
CA LEU A 176 8.82 -9.46 -25.43
C LEU A 176 9.68 -10.29 -24.47
N LEU A 177 10.55 -11.17 -25.00
CA LEU A 177 11.47 -11.97 -24.18
C LEU A 177 12.52 -11.08 -23.50
N ILE A 178 12.98 -10.03 -24.20
CA ILE A 178 13.88 -9.01 -23.65
C ILE A 178 13.15 -8.16 -22.61
N ASP A 179 11.93 -7.72 -22.88
CA ASP A 179 11.10 -6.93 -21.97
C ASP A 179 10.78 -7.67 -20.66
N ALA A 180 10.74 -9.00 -20.69
CA ALA A 180 10.56 -9.88 -19.53
C ALA A 180 11.89 -10.31 -18.88
N ASP A 181 13.03 -9.85 -19.39
CA ASP A 181 14.40 -10.24 -18.97
C ASP A 181 14.65 -11.77 -19.00
N LEU A 182 13.93 -12.49 -19.84
CA LEU A 182 14.14 -13.93 -20.10
C LEU A 182 15.24 -14.17 -21.13
N VAL A 183 15.49 -13.17 -21.97
CA VAL A 183 16.56 -13.13 -22.99
C VAL A 183 17.29 -11.79 -22.85
N ARG A 184 18.60 -11.82 -22.95
CA ARG A 184 19.45 -10.62 -22.92
C ARG A 184 20.27 -10.48 -24.19
N ARG A 185 20.69 -9.25 -24.46
CA ARG A 185 21.59 -8.92 -25.56
C ARG A 185 23.04 -8.85 -25.05
N SER A 186 23.94 -9.54 -25.72
CA SER A 186 25.37 -9.51 -25.43
C SER A 186 25.95 -8.13 -25.78
N GLU A 187 26.70 -7.54 -24.87
CA GLU A 187 27.40 -6.27 -25.08
C GLU A 187 28.58 -6.42 -26.08
N ARG A 188 29.08 -7.64 -26.29
CA ARG A 188 30.25 -7.90 -27.12
C ARG A 188 29.93 -7.91 -28.61
N ASP A 189 28.82 -8.55 -28.98
CA ASP A 189 28.50 -8.86 -30.37
C ASP A 189 27.03 -8.64 -30.73
N GLY A 190 26.22 -8.16 -29.75
CA GLY A 190 24.80 -7.92 -29.95
C GLY A 190 23.93 -9.17 -30.04
N SER A 191 24.51 -10.37 -29.92
CA SER A 191 23.77 -11.65 -29.98
C SER A 191 22.81 -11.79 -28.81
N LEU A 192 21.68 -12.45 -29.06
CA LEU A 192 20.67 -12.74 -28.03
C LEU A 192 20.98 -14.08 -27.35
N TYR A 193 20.82 -14.11 -26.04
CA TYR A 193 21.04 -15.33 -25.24
C TYR A 193 20.05 -15.41 -24.09
N ASP A 194 19.69 -16.65 -23.68
CA ASP A 194 18.82 -16.88 -22.53
C ASP A 194 19.48 -16.38 -21.23
N THR A 195 18.73 -15.63 -20.43
CA THR A 195 19.18 -15.09 -19.14
C THR A 195 19.55 -16.21 -18.17
N PHE A 196 18.78 -17.29 -18.16
CA PHE A 196 18.97 -18.41 -17.26
C PHE A 196 19.51 -19.62 -18.02
N ARG A 197 20.67 -20.14 -17.58
CA ARG A 197 21.31 -21.33 -18.17
C ARG A 197 22.02 -22.13 -17.08
N GLY A 198 21.83 -23.46 -17.06
CA GLY A 198 22.43 -24.37 -16.09
C GLY A 198 21.98 -24.11 -14.66
N ARG A 199 20.73 -23.71 -14.45
CA ARG A 199 20.24 -23.25 -13.15
C ARG A 199 18.98 -23.96 -12.71
N LEU A 200 18.91 -24.31 -11.41
CA LEU A 200 17.66 -24.63 -10.77
C LEU A 200 16.84 -23.35 -10.62
N MET A 201 15.60 -23.35 -11.08
CA MET A 201 14.76 -22.16 -11.19
C MET A 201 13.73 -22.12 -10.06
N PHE A 202 13.66 -20.98 -9.40
CA PHE A 202 12.68 -20.65 -8.36
C PHE A 202 11.73 -19.59 -8.90
N THR A 203 10.44 -19.87 -8.86
CA THR A 203 9.42 -18.96 -9.40
C THR A 203 9.06 -17.88 -8.39
N ILE A 204 9.04 -16.63 -8.84
CA ILE A 204 8.64 -15.47 -8.01
C ILE A 204 7.25 -15.07 -8.44
N ARG A 205 6.31 -15.03 -7.46
CA ARG A 205 4.92 -14.62 -7.65
C ARG A 205 4.64 -13.29 -6.97
N ASP A 206 3.74 -12.50 -7.55
CA ASP A 206 3.18 -11.35 -6.87
C ASP A 206 2.13 -11.79 -5.84
N ARG A 207 1.55 -10.83 -5.10
CA ARG A 207 0.54 -11.08 -4.06
C ARG A 207 -0.76 -11.70 -4.62
N THR A 208 -0.98 -11.68 -5.93
CA THR A 208 -2.17 -12.23 -6.60
C THR A 208 -1.87 -13.58 -7.28
N GLY A 209 -0.64 -14.07 -7.15
CA GLY A 209 -0.20 -15.36 -7.70
C GLY A 209 0.31 -15.29 -9.13
N ASN A 210 0.35 -14.11 -9.78
CA ASN A 210 0.94 -14.00 -11.11
C ASN A 210 2.45 -14.16 -11.04
N ILE A 211 3.02 -14.82 -12.05
CA ILE A 211 4.47 -15.00 -12.17
C ILE A 211 5.09 -13.69 -12.65
N VAL A 212 5.88 -13.05 -11.78
CA VAL A 212 6.54 -11.79 -12.08
C VAL A 212 7.99 -11.96 -12.53
N GLY A 213 8.63 -13.07 -12.19
CA GLY A 213 10.00 -13.36 -12.55
C GLY A 213 10.53 -14.65 -11.93
N PHE A 214 11.82 -14.82 -11.99
CA PHE A 214 12.50 -16.04 -11.54
C PHE A 214 13.81 -15.71 -10.83
N SER A 215 14.20 -16.63 -9.93
CA SER A 215 15.54 -16.67 -9.35
C SER A 215 16.20 -17.98 -9.77
N GLY A 216 17.38 -17.92 -10.36
CA GLY A 216 18.08 -19.10 -10.86
C GLY A 216 19.35 -19.40 -10.08
N ARG A 217 19.42 -20.55 -9.40
CA ARG A 217 20.62 -21.02 -8.67
C ARG A 217 21.50 -21.87 -9.59
N LEU A 218 22.78 -21.51 -9.72
CA LEU A 218 23.76 -22.27 -10.49
C LEU A 218 23.92 -23.68 -9.89
N MET A 219 23.81 -24.69 -10.74
CA MET A 219 23.97 -26.10 -10.34
C MET A 219 25.41 -26.58 -10.40
N ASP A 220 26.25 -25.92 -11.21
CA ASP A 220 27.67 -26.26 -11.35
C ASP A 220 28.46 -25.87 -10.11
N LYS A 221 28.97 -26.87 -9.38
CA LYS A 221 29.74 -26.68 -8.14
C LYS A 221 31.15 -26.14 -8.40
N GLU A 222 31.78 -26.59 -9.49
CA GLU A 222 33.15 -26.19 -9.83
C GLU A 222 33.18 -24.74 -10.33
N ASN A 223 32.11 -24.30 -10.98
CA ASN A 223 31.94 -22.94 -11.49
C ASN A 223 33.23 -22.34 -12.10
N PRO A 224 33.83 -23.01 -13.09
CA PRO A 224 35.13 -22.59 -13.66
C PRO A 224 35.05 -21.21 -14.30
N LYS A 225 33.88 -20.76 -14.70
CA LYS A 225 33.61 -19.44 -15.29
C LYS A 225 33.34 -18.34 -14.26
N LYS A 226 33.39 -18.66 -12.97
CA LYS A 226 33.06 -17.71 -11.86
C LYS A 226 31.74 -17.00 -12.04
N LEU A 227 30.71 -17.71 -12.48
CA LEU A 227 29.37 -17.19 -12.67
C LEU A 227 28.71 -16.90 -11.29
N PRO A 228 27.82 -15.91 -11.19
CA PRO A 228 27.09 -15.66 -9.95
C PRO A 228 26.30 -16.88 -9.48
N LYS A 229 26.39 -17.21 -8.18
CA LYS A 229 25.66 -18.33 -7.57
C LYS A 229 24.15 -18.22 -7.80
N TYR A 230 23.61 -17.01 -7.69
CA TYR A 230 22.21 -16.67 -7.99
C TYR A 230 22.13 -15.58 -9.05
N ILE A 231 21.15 -15.67 -9.92
CA ILE A 231 20.71 -14.62 -10.83
C ILE A 231 19.20 -14.46 -10.63
N ASN A 232 18.74 -13.24 -10.45
CA ASN A 232 17.32 -12.91 -10.45
C ASN A 232 16.94 -12.24 -11.77
N THR A 233 15.67 -12.32 -12.15
CA THR A 233 15.09 -11.44 -13.17
C THR A 233 15.43 -9.99 -12.86
N GLY A 234 15.84 -9.22 -13.84
CA GLY A 234 16.04 -7.78 -13.75
C GLY A 234 14.72 -7.02 -13.65
N ASP A 235 14.80 -5.69 -13.53
CA ASP A 235 13.60 -4.86 -13.46
C ASP A 235 12.82 -4.90 -14.77
N THR A 236 11.53 -5.18 -14.66
CA THR A 236 10.57 -5.24 -15.77
C THR A 236 9.34 -4.40 -15.46
N ALA A 237 8.37 -4.34 -16.37
CA ALA A 237 7.10 -3.65 -16.09
C ALA A 237 6.24 -4.34 -15.01
N VAL A 238 6.54 -5.60 -14.62
CA VAL A 238 5.80 -6.37 -13.61
C VAL A 238 6.64 -6.74 -12.39
N TYR A 239 7.95 -6.60 -12.46
CA TYR A 239 8.89 -7.00 -11.41
C TYR A 239 9.91 -5.93 -11.12
N LYS A 240 10.07 -5.62 -9.83
CA LYS A 240 11.21 -4.88 -9.28
C LYS A 240 11.68 -5.62 -8.04
N LYS A 241 12.95 -5.95 -8.00
CA LYS A 241 13.55 -6.77 -6.95
C LYS A 241 13.23 -6.28 -5.54
N GLY A 242 13.24 -4.97 -5.32
CA GLY A 242 12.94 -4.36 -4.01
C GLY A 242 11.44 -4.24 -3.67
N GLU A 243 10.54 -4.70 -4.52
CA GLU A 243 9.08 -4.61 -4.30
C GLU A 243 8.44 -5.99 -4.06
N HIS A 244 9.22 -7.08 -4.12
CA HIS A 244 8.74 -8.45 -3.98
C HIS A 244 9.55 -9.21 -2.93
N LEU A 245 8.90 -10.22 -2.32
CA LEU A 245 9.54 -11.21 -1.45
C LEU A 245 9.33 -12.59 -2.08
N PHE A 246 10.35 -13.45 -1.99
CA PHE A 246 10.19 -14.85 -2.39
C PHE A 246 9.22 -15.56 -1.46
N ALA A 247 8.35 -16.38 -2.02
CA ALA A 247 7.29 -17.13 -1.33
C ALA A 247 6.23 -16.27 -0.61
N TYR A 248 6.09 -14.97 -0.94
CA TYR A 248 5.10 -14.11 -0.30
C TYR A 248 3.66 -14.56 -0.58
N PHE A 249 3.34 -14.93 -1.82
CA PHE A 249 2.00 -15.41 -2.19
C PHE A 249 1.62 -16.66 -1.40
N GLU A 250 2.55 -17.59 -1.26
CA GLU A 250 2.39 -18.83 -0.52
C GLU A 250 2.18 -18.59 0.96
N SER A 251 2.86 -17.57 1.51
CA SER A 251 2.95 -17.31 2.95
C SER A 251 1.86 -16.38 3.48
N ALA A 252 1.36 -15.46 2.65
CA ALA A 252 0.53 -14.34 3.10
C ALA A 252 -0.72 -14.78 3.88
N ARG A 253 -1.38 -15.87 3.45
CA ARG A 253 -2.58 -16.39 4.11
C ARG A 253 -2.29 -16.88 5.53
N GLN A 254 -1.25 -17.71 5.68
CA GLN A 254 -0.88 -18.25 6.98
C GLN A 254 -0.34 -17.15 7.89
N ALA A 255 0.50 -16.26 7.37
CA ALA A 255 1.01 -15.11 8.11
C ALA A 255 -0.12 -14.22 8.64
N ALA A 256 -1.14 -13.93 7.82
CA ALA A 256 -2.31 -13.15 8.23
C ALA A 256 -3.13 -13.85 9.34
N ALA A 257 -3.23 -15.19 9.30
CA ALA A 257 -3.95 -15.97 10.31
C ALA A 257 -3.27 -15.97 11.68
N VAL A 258 -1.92 -16.01 11.70
CA VAL A 258 -1.13 -16.04 12.95
C VAL A 258 -0.51 -14.68 13.31
N ARG A 259 -0.69 -13.66 12.46
CA ARG A 259 -0.10 -12.31 12.59
C ARG A 259 1.41 -12.31 12.72
N THR A 260 2.07 -13.35 12.23
CA THR A 260 3.52 -13.55 12.32
C THR A 260 4.08 -14.01 10.99
N MET A 261 5.19 -13.41 10.56
CA MET A 261 5.95 -13.77 9.36
C MET A 261 7.35 -14.24 9.78
N ASN A 262 7.80 -15.37 9.25
CA ASN A 262 9.20 -15.76 9.34
C ASN A 262 9.97 -15.16 8.16
N LEU A 263 11.14 -14.62 8.46
CA LEU A 263 12.07 -14.07 7.47
C LEU A 263 13.38 -14.86 7.51
N VAL A 264 13.70 -15.50 6.41
CA VAL A 264 14.97 -16.21 6.21
C VAL A 264 15.82 -15.49 5.16
N GLU A 265 17.11 -15.86 5.01
CA GLU A 265 18.01 -15.14 4.10
C GLU A 265 17.84 -15.53 2.63
N GLY A 266 17.59 -16.78 2.36
CA GLY A 266 17.61 -17.33 1.00
C GLY A 266 16.36 -18.08 0.57
N ASN A 267 16.21 -18.19 -0.75
CA ASN A 267 15.11 -18.96 -1.34
C ASN A 267 15.09 -20.44 -0.89
N PRO A 268 16.25 -21.15 -0.80
CA PRO A 268 16.24 -22.53 -0.31
C PRO A 268 15.75 -22.67 1.12
N ASP A 269 16.10 -21.72 1.98
CA ASP A 269 15.67 -21.72 3.39
C ASP A 269 14.16 -21.56 3.47
N ALA A 270 13.59 -20.61 2.71
CA ALA A 270 12.14 -20.46 2.62
C ALA A 270 11.45 -21.73 2.10
N ILE A 271 12.00 -22.36 1.04
CA ILE A 271 11.46 -23.62 0.50
C ILE A 271 11.51 -24.73 1.56
N ARG A 272 12.60 -24.80 2.34
CA ARG A 272 12.73 -25.78 3.42
C ARG A 272 11.69 -25.55 4.50
N MET A 273 11.46 -24.31 4.90
CA MET A 273 10.45 -23.97 5.90
C MET A 273 9.04 -24.38 5.43
N HIS A 274 8.69 -24.07 4.20
CA HIS A 274 7.43 -24.55 3.60
C HIS A 274 7.36 -26.09 3.56
N GLN A 275 8.46 -26.77 3.26
CA GLN A 275 8.51 -28.23 3.21
C GLN A 275 8.20 -28.89 4.57
N ILE A 276 8.53 -28.25 5.65
CA ILE A 276 8.24 -28.74 7.01
C ILE A 276 6.91 -28.24 7.57
N GLY A 277 6.11 -27.50 6.76
CA GLY A 277 4.78 -27.00 7.13
C GLY A 277 4.78 -25.64 7.82
N VAL A 278 5.89 -24.88 7.75
CA VAL A 278 5.98 -23.51 8.28
C VAL A 278 5.72 -22.53 7.11
N ASP A 279 4.44 -22.47 6.74
CA ASP A 279 3.99 -21.81 5.50
C ASP A 279 3.98 -20.26 5.55
N ASN A 280 4.25 -19.66 6.71
CA ASN A 280 4.35 -18.21 6.87
C ASN A 280 5.81 -17.70 6.74
N THR A 281 6.58 -18.27 5.82
CA THR A 281 8.02 -17.96 5.64
C THR A 281 8.32 -17.35 4.31
N VAL A 282 9.07 -16.22 4.30
CA VAL A 282 9.50 -15.49 3.12
C VAL A 282 11.01 -15.25 3.13
N ALA A 283 11.58 -14.96 1.95
CA ALA A 283 12.97 -14.51 1.83
C ALA A 283 13.06 -13.22 1.00
N PRO A 284 14.00 -12.30 1.30
CA PRO A 284 14.31 -11.17 0.43
C PRO A 284 15.01 -11.68 -0.84
N LEU A 285 14.80 -10.97 -1.95
CA LEU A 285 15.44 -11.30 -3.23
C LEU A 285 16.81 -10.64 -3.38
N GLY A 286 17.35 -10.12 -2.29
CA GLY A 286 18.64 -9.43 -2.22
C GLY A 286 19.15 -9.40 -0.78
N THR A 287 20.13 -8.55 -0.49
CA THR A 287 20.86 -8.57 0.79
C THR A 287 20.18 -7.79 1.93
N ALA A 288 19.30 -6.86 1.66
CA ALA A 288 18.63 -6.06 2.68
C ALA A 288 17.15 -5.83 2.31
N LEU A 289 16.29 -5.80 3.32
CA LEU A 289 14.89 -5.44 3.15
C LEU A 289 14.73 -3.98 2.73
N THR A 290 13.82 -3.75 1.81
CA THR A 290 13.40 -2.41 1.40
C THR A 290 12.14 -1.98 2.14
N PRO A 291 11.85 -0.67 2.23
CA PRO A 291 10.59 -0.17 2.80
C PRO A 291 9.34 -0.79 2.15
N LYS A 292 9.34 -0.99 0.83
CA LYS A 292 8.22 -1.61 0.10
C LYS A 292 8.02 -3.08 0.47
N GLN A 293 9.08 -3.83 0.68
CA GLN A 293 9.00 -5.22 1.17
C GLN A 293 8.46 -5.26 2.61
N ILE A 294 8.86 -4.31 3.46
CA ILE A 294 8.32 -4.19 4.82
C ILE A 294 6.82 -3.83 4.80
N GLU A 295 6.39 -2.96 3.89
CA GLU A 295 4.97 -2.66 3.69
C GLU A 295 4.15 -3.91 3.31
N LEU A 296 4.71 -4.82 2.51
CA LEU A 296 4.07 -6.10 2.22
C LEU A 296 3.88 -6.93 3.48
N ILE A 297 4.91 -7.04 4.32
CA ILE A 297 4.86 -7.78 5.59
C ILE A 297 3.81 -7.17 6.52
N LYS A 298 3.80 -5.85 6.70
CA LYS A 298 2.85 -5.12 7.57
C LYS A 298 1.37 -5.34 7.21
N LYS A 299 1.07 -5.67 5.96
CA LYS A 299 -0.30 -6.00 5.54
C LYS A 299 -0.83 -7.29 6.16
N VAL A 300 0.06 -8.22 6.50
CA VAL A 300 -0.32 -9.57 6.93
C VAL A 300 0.23 -9.96 8.31
N ALA A 301 1.21 -9.25 8.84
CA ALA A 301 1.84 -9.56 10.12
C ALA A 301 2.15 -8.31 10.93
N ASP A 302 2.12 -8.46 12.27
CA ASP A 302 2.57 -7.46 13.25
C ASP A 302 3.93 -7.84 13.83
N THR A 303 4.27 -9.14 13.76
CA THR A 303 5.50 -9.71 14.29
C THR A 303 6.29 -10.38 13.17
N VAL A 304 7.60 -10.17 13.17
CA VAL A 304 8.52 -10.89 12.29
C VAL A 304 9.52 -11.68 13.13
N ILE A 305 9.68 -12.95 12.80
CA ILE A 305 10.73 -13.80 13.37
C ILE A 305 11.84 -13.92 12.32
N ILE A 306 13.00 -13.39 12.60
CA ILE A 306 14.18 -13.52 11.74
C ILE A 306 14.89 -14.81 12.10
N ILE A 307 15.15 -15.64 11.09
CA ILE A 307 15.94 -16.86 11.19
C ILE A 307 17.13 -16.68 10.24
N GLY A 308 18.22 -16.12 10.78
CA GLY A 308 19.40 -15.77 9.99
C GLY A 308 20.43 -16.91 9.91
N ASP A 309 21.37 -16.76 9.00
CA ASP A 309 22.56 -17.58 8.93
C ASP A 309 23.44 -17.30 10.16
N MET A 310 24.14 -18.32 10.66
CA MET A 310 24.95 -18.21 11.89
C MET A 310 26.34 -17.61 11.69
N ASP A 311 26.68 -17.18 10.46
CA ASP A 311 27.95 -16.52 10.18
C ASP A 311 27.88 -15.01 10.49
N ASP A 312 29.06 -14.35 10.57
CA ASP A 312 29.17 -12.90 10.88
C ASP A 312 28.40 -12.01 9.89
N ALA A 313 28.25 -12.44 8.66
CA ALA A 313 27.53 -11.69 7.63
C ALA A 313 26.02 -11.78 7.85
N GLY A 314 25.52 -12.98 8.17
CA GLY A 314 24.13 -13.23 8.51
C GLY A 314 23.71 -12.48 9.77
N GLN A 315 24.53 -12.50 10.82
CA GLN A 315 24.24 -11.75 12.05
C GLN A 315 24.15 -10.23 11.80
N LYS A 316 25.03 -9.67 10.98
CA LYS A 316 24.93 -8.25 10.56
C LYS A 316 23.68 -7.97 9.75
N ALA A 317 23.25 -8.92 8.90
CA ALA A 317 22.02 -8.80 8.13
C ALA A 317 20.78 -8.85 9.05
N VAL A 318 20.79 -9.74 10.05
CA VAL A 318 19.75 -9.81 11.10
C VAL A 318 19.58 -8.46 11.78
N VAL A 319 20.67 -7.87 12.30
CA VAL A 319 20.64 -6.57 13.00
C VAL A 319 20.08 -5.48 12.08
N LYS A 320 20.60 -5.34 10.87
CA LYS A 320 20.17 -4.31 9.91
C LYS A 320 18.70 -4.44 9.54
N ASN A 321 18.23 -5.65 9.26
CA ASN A 321 16.84 -5.90 8.91
C ASN A 321 15.90 -5.65 10.09
N ALA A 322 16.30 -6.09 11.29
CA ALA A 322 15.54 -5.89 12.52
C ALA A 322 15.37 -4.40 12.87
N GLU A 323 16.45 -3.62 12.80
CA GLU A 323 16.39 -2.17 13.01
C GLU A 323 15.43 -1.48 12.05
N THR A 324 15.48 -1.86 10.75
CA THR A 324 14.62 -1.27 9.73
C THR A 324 13.14 -1.60 10.01
N MET A 325 12.84 -2.84 10.39
CA MET A 325 11.48 -3.27 10.73
C MET A 325 10.95 -2.62 12.01
N LEU A 326 11.79 -2.47 13.04
CA LEU A 326 11.42 -1.76 14.27
C LEU A 326 11.07 -0.29 14.00
N ARG A 327 11.84 0.40 13.16
CA ARG A 327 11.56 1.79 12.73
C ARG A 327 10.20 1.90 12.05
N GLU A 328 9.81 0.88 11.31
CA GLU A 328 8.52 0.78 10.65
C GLU A 328 7.38 0.30 11.57
N GLY A 329 7.68 -0.02 12.84
CA GLY A 329 6.71 -0.37 13.86
C GLY A 329 6.28 -1.83 13.89
N LEU A 330 7.08 -2.74 13.34
CA LEU A 330 6.92 -4.18 13.49
C LEU A 330 7.60 -4.66 14.78
N ALA A 331 6.99 -5.63 15.47
CA ALA A 331 7.67 -6.38 16.50
C ALA A 331 8.65 -7.37 15.85
N VAL A 332 9.87 -7.45 16.35
CA VAL A 332 10.91 -8.30 15.79
C VAL A 332 11.45 -9.26 16.83
N ARG A 333 11.49 -10.53 16.47
CA ARG A 333 12.10 -11.61 17.25
C ARG A 333 13.19 -12.28 16.42
N VAL A 334 14.17 -12.86 17.08
CA VAL A 334 15.26 -13.62 16.46
C VAL A 334 15.18 -15.05 16.93
N MET A 335 15.19 -15.99 15.99
CA MET A 335 15.28 -17.42 16.26
C MET A 335 16.69 -17.88 15.98
N GLU A 336 17.38 -18.36 17.00
CA GLU A 336 18.72 -18.93 16.88
C GLU A 336 18.65 -20.41 16.57
N ILE A 337 19.36 -20.81 15.54
CA ILE A 337 19.57 -22.20 15.20
C ILE A 337 20.72 -22.73 16.07
N LYS A 338 20.45 -23.79 16.83
CA LYS A 338 21.47 -24.38 17.69
C LYS A 338 22.53 -25.13 16.88
N ASP A 339 23.77 -25.01 17.37
CA ASP A 339 24.92 -25.89 17.18
C ASP A 339 25.30 -26.31 15.74
N ASN A 340 26.39 -25.77 15.24
CA ASN A 340 27.15 -26.25 14.06
C ASN A 340 26.41 -26.30 12.70
N TYR A 341 25.16 -25.85 12.63
CA TYR A 341 24.44 -25.71 11.38
C TYR A 341 24.65 -24.31 10.79
N LYS A 342 24.91 -24.28 9.49
CA LYS A 342 25.26 -23.06 8.80
C LYS A 342 24.06 -22.16 8.55
N ASP A 343 22.94 -22.75 8.14
CA ASP A 343 21.74 -22.07 7.70
C ASP A 343 20.47 -22.87 8.04
N PRO A 344 19.26 -22.27 7.96
CA PRO A 344 18.00 -22.94 8.21
C PRO A 344 17.77 -24.19 7.34
N ASP A 345 18.22 -24.19 6.07
CA ASP A 345 18.07 -25.34 5.18
C ASP A 345 18.83 -26.57 5.73
N ASP A 346 20.06 -26.39 6.20
CA ASP A 346 20.88 -27.48 6.78
C ASP A 346 20.26 -28.02 8.08
N TYR A 347 19.81 -27.13 8.98
CA TYR A 347 19.20 -27.53 10.26
C TYR A 347 17.91 -28.29 10.06
N PHE A 348 16.94 -27.72 9.34
CA PHE A 348 15.62 -28.31 9.16
C PHE A 348 15.59 -29.50 8.20
N ARG A 349 16.68 -29.75 7.46
CA ARG A 349 16.86 -30.98 6.73
C ARG A 349 16.99 -32.16 7.69
N GLN A 350 17.65 -31.98 8.81
CA GLN A 350 17.85 -33.02 9.81
C GLN A 350 16.72 -33.04 10.84
N TYR A 351 16.25 -31.89 11.27
CA TYR A 351 15.24 -31.74 12.34
C TYR A 351 13.93 -31.15 11.78
N SER A 352 13.25 -31.92 10.94
CA SER A 352 12.03 -31.43 10.25
C SER A 352 10.86 -31.06 11.19
N LYS A 353 10.89 -31.44 12.45
CA LYS A 353 9.92 -31.09 13.50
C LYS A 353 10.46 -30.09 14.53
N GLY A 354 11.69 -29.60 14.34
CA GLY A 354 12.39 -28.77 15.30
C GLY A 354 11.89 -27.32 15.41
N TYR A 355 11.02 -26.87 14.48
CA TYR A 355 10.58 -25.48 14.48
C TYR A 355 9.85 -25.07 15.75
N GLU A 356 8.89 -25.87 16.23
CA GLU A 356 8.12 -25.56 17.43
C GLU A 356 9.02 -25.55 18.70
N GLU A 357 10.02 -26.41 18.72
CA GLU A 357 11.01 -26.44 19.82
C GLU A 357 11.86 -25.16 19.81
N LEU A 358 12.36 -24.73 18.62
CA LEU A 358 13.12 -23.49 18.49
C LEU A 358 12.24 -22.26 18.77
N LEU A 359 10.99 -22.27 18.33
CA LEU A 359 10.05 -21.19 18.60
C LEU A 359 9.86 -20.97 20.09
N SER A 360 9.80 -22.05 20.87
CA SER A 360 9.60 -22.00 22.30
C SER A 360 10.88 -21.72 23.10
N ASN A 361 12.01 -22.30 22.69
CA ASN A 361 13.22 -22.35 23.52
C ASN A 361 14.36 -21.46 23.02
N SER A 362 14.35 -21.08 21.75
CA SER A 362 15.47 -20.38 21.09
C SER A 362 15.04 -19.13 20.31
N THR A 363 13.82 -18.63 20.58
CA THR A 363 13.33 -17.40 19.96
C THR A 363 13.18 -16.31 21.01
N THR A 364 13.93 -15.24 20.82
CA THR A 364 14.01 -14.11 21.76
C THR A 364 13.62 -12.83 21.03
N ASP A 365 13.05 -11.86 21.73
CA ASP A 365 12.85 -10.53 21.18
C ASP A 365 14.17 -9.89 20.78
N PHE A 366 14.18 -9.20 19.64
CA PHE A 366 15.43 -8.71 19.03
C PHE A 366 16.27 -7.82 19.95
N ILE A 367 15.64 -6.89 20.68
CA ILE A 367 16.38 -5.95 21.53
C ILE A 367 17.09 -6.66 22.68
N PRO A 368 16.44 -7.56 23.44
CA PRO A 368 17.12 -8.42 24.42
C PRO A 368 18.21 -9.30 23.81
N TRP A 369 17.92 -9.91 22.67
CA TRP A 369 18.89 -10.73 21.95
C TRP A 369 20.15 -9.95 21.60
N LEU A 370 19.99 -8.76 21.02
CA LEU A 370 21.12 -7.89 20.65
C LEU A 370 21.92 -7.44 21.87
N CYS A 371 21.20 -7.11 22.98
CA CYS A 371 21.85 -6.72 24.23
C CYS A 371 22.75 -7.84 24.75
N ALA A 372 22.23 -9.07 24.83
CA ALA A 372 23.00 -10.24 25.28
C ALA A 372 24.25 -10.48 24.42
N HIS A 373 24.07 -10.50 23.09
CA HIS A 373 25.17 -10.70 22.12
C HIS A 373 26.27 -9.64 22.22
N LYS A 374 25.88 -8.38 22.39
CA LYS A 374 26.84 -7.28 22.46
C LYS A 374 27.51 -7.14 23.83
N MET A 375 26.85 -7.59 24.89
CA MET A 375 27.40 -7.62 26.24
C MET A 375 28.39 -8.77 26.45
N GLU A 376 28.30 -9.82 25.63
CA GLU A 376 29.21 -10.99 25.73
C GLU A 376 30.67 -10.56 25.57
N GLY A 377 31.52 -10.97 26.55
CA GLY A 377 32.92 -10.63 26.57
C GLY A 377 33.27 -9.17 26.92
N LYS A 378 32.29 -8.31 27.21
CA LYS A 378 32.51 -6.90 27.59
C LYS A 378 32.71 -6.77 29.10
N ASN A 379 33.97 -6.62 29.51
CA ASN A 379 34.33 -6.57 30.92
C ASN A 379 34.59 -5.14 31.43
N SER A 380 34.86 -4.16 30.54
CA SER A 380 35.12 -2.79 30.94
C SER A 380 33.80 -1.98 31.01
N GLN A 381 33.73 -1.07 31.97
CA GLN A 381 32.56 -0.18 32.09
C GLN A 381 32.32 0.68 30.83
N THR A 382 33.37 1.13 30.19
CA THR A 382 33.29 1.94 28.95
C THR A 382 32.67 1.16 27.82
N GLU A 383 33.03 -0.09 27.61
CA GLU A 383 32.45 -0.96 26.59
C GLU A 383 30.97 -1.24 26.88
N GLN A 384 30.63 -1.53 28.14
CA GLN A 384 29.24 -1.75 28.53
C GLN A 384 28.36 -0.51 28.33
N ILE A 385 28.86 0.69 28.65
CA ILE A 385 28.14 1.96 28.40
C ILE A 385 27.89 2.15 26.90
N ALA A 386 28.84 1.83 26.04
CA ALA A 386 28.64 1.92 24.58
C ALA A 386 27.50 0.98 24.11
N VAL A 387 27.45 -0.24 24.62
CA VAL A 387 26.37 -1.19 24.32
C VAL A 387 25.04 -0.68 24.86
N ILE A 388 25.01 -0.15 26.08
CA ILE A 388 23.79 0.44 26.68
C ILE A 388 23.26 1.57 25.78
N SER A 389 24.13 2.45 25.31
CA SER A 389 23.71 3.56 24.43
C SER A 389 23.10 3.05 23.12
N GLU A 390 23.73 2.04 22.50
CA GLU A 390 23.21 1.44 21.25
C GLU A 390 21.85 0.75 21.45
N VAL A 391 21.70 -0.03 22.50
CA VAL A 391 20.42 -0.68 22.83
C VAL A 391 19.34 0.34 23.17
N CYS A 392 19.66 1.41 23.91
CA CYS A 392 18.73 2.48 24.21
C CYS A 392 18.29 3.26 22.96
N GLN A 393 19.13 3.36 21.92
CA GLN A 393 18.71 3.91 20.62
C GLN A 393 17.57 3.11 19.98
N LEU A 394 17.57 1.78 20.13
CA LEU A 394 16.52 0.90 19.64
C LEU A 394 15.28 0.94 20.55
N LEU A 395 15.47 0.92 21.87
CA LEU A 395 14.36 1.11 22.81
C LEU A 395 13.57 2.39 22.55
N ALA A 396 14.26 3.46 22.20
CA ALA A 396 13.61 4.73 21.85
C ALA A 396 12.79 4.67 20.53
N LEU A 397 12.82 3.58 19.74
CA LEU A 397 11.95 3.32 18.61
C LEU A 397 10.65 2.61 19.03
N CYS A 398 10.64 1.92 20.16
CA CYS A 398 9.47 1.21 20.65
C CYS A 398 8.37 2.21 21.05
N ARG A 399 7.15 1.96 20.58
CA ARG A 399 5.99 2.83 20.86
C ARG A 399 5.30 2.48 22.18
N ASP A 400 5.41 1.23 22.61
CA ASP A 400 4.76 0.74 23.81
C ASP A 400 5.66 0.91 25.04
N GLU A 401 5.28 1.82 25.92
CA GLU A 401 5.98 2.10 27.17
C GLU A 401 6.08 0.88 28.08
N SER A 402 5.06 0.01 28.08
CA SER A 402 5.04 -1.19 28.92
C SER A 402 6.14 -2.15 28.51
N THR A 403 6.30 -2.37 27.20
CA THR A 403 7.39 -3.19 26.63
C THR A 403 8.76 -2.61 26.96
N VAL A 404 8.92 -1.27 26.80
CA VAL A 404 10.18 -0.59 27.15
C VAL A 404 10.52 -0.80 28.64
N ASN A 405 9.56 -0.60 29.54
CA ASN A 405 9.79 -0.81 30.97
C ASN A 405 10.10 -2.26 31.32
N MET A 406 9.46 -3.23 30.67
CA MET A 406 9.75 -4.65 30.82
C MET A 406 11.22 -4.98 30.43
N TYR A 407 11.69 -4.43 29.31
CA TYR A 407 13.09 -4.64 28.89
C TYR A 407 14.07 -3.94 29.84
N LEU A 408 13.78 -2.73 30.31
CA LEU A 408 14.61 -2.03 31.28
C LEU A 408 14.72 -2.81 32.60
N ASP A 409 13.63 -3.44 33.06
CA ASP A 409 13.65 -4.29 34.26
C ASP A 409 14.46 -5.56 34.04
N MET A 410 14.35 -6.18 32.85
CA MET A 410 15.13 -7.36 32.48
C MET A 410 16.63 -7.03 32.43
N PHE A 411 17.02 -5.96 31.74
CA PHE A 411 18.43 -5.52 31.67
C PHE A 411 19.00 -5.12 33.03
N ALA A 412 18.17 -4.52 33.90
CA ALA A 412 18.59 -4.18 35.26
C ALA A 412 18.85 -5.41 36.14
N ARG A 413 18.09 -6.50 35.93
CA ARG A 413 18.33 -7.78 36.64
C ARG A 413 19.62 -8.48 36.18
N GLU A 414 19.86 -8.44 34.87
CA GLU A 414 20.97 -9.16 34.25
C GLU A 414 22.30 -8.38 34.31
N TYR A 415 22.25 -7.09 33.96
CA TYR A 415 23.45 -6.25 33.84
C TYR A 415 23.56 -5.18 34.93
N LYS A 416 22.69 -5.21 35.95
CA LYS A 416 22.60 -4.26 37.05
C LYS A 416 22.32 -2.82 36.63
N ASN A 417 21.97 -1.96 37.63
CA ASN A 417 21.95 -0.52 37.51
C ASN A 417 20.91 0.08 36.55
N ARG A 418 19.60 -0.18 36.85
CA ARG A 418 18.46 0.41 36.10
C ARG A 418 18.60 1.92 35.84
N LYS A 419 19.21 2.65 36.79
CA LYS A 419 19.38 4.10 36.66
C LYS A 419 20.20 4.51 35.44
N ILE A 420 21.23 3.73 35.07
CA ILE A 420 22.05 4.04 33.89
C ILE A 420 21.23 3.85 32.61
N TRP A 421 20.49 2.75 32.48
CA TRP A 421 19.62 2.46 31.36
C TRP A 421 18.55 3.53 31.17
N THR A 422 17.87 3.92 32.28
CA THR A 422 16.82 4.94 32.23
C THR A 422 17.39 6.30 31.85
N ALA A 423 18.52 6.69 32.43
CA ALA A 423 19.16 7.98 32.13
C ALA A 423 19.63 8.08 30.68
N GLU A 424 20.23 7.02 30.13
CA GLU A 424 20.65 7.00 28.73
C GLU A 424 19.47 7.03 27.77
N LEU A 425 18.40 6.28 28.06
CA LEU A 425 17.17 6.30 27.26
C LEU A 425 16.55 7.69 27.24
N GLN A 426 16.42 8.34 28.41
CA GLN A 426 15.88 9.71 28.53
C GLN A 426 16.72 10.72 27.75
N LYS A 427 18.05 10.61 27.83
CA LYS A 427 18.98 11.45 27.06
C LYS A 427 18.74 11.30 25.56
N ILE A 428 18.64 10.06 25.06
CA ILE A 428 18.40 9.78 23.63
C ILE A 428 17.04 10.29 23.17
N GLN A 429 15.99 10.11 23.99
CA GLN A 429 14.66 10.64 23.70
C GLN A 429 14.69 12.17 23.60
N LEU A 430 15.34 12.84 24.56
CA LEU A 430 15.50 14.29 24.55
C LEU A 430 16.31 14.79 23.34
N GLU A 431 17.37 14.09 22.97
CA GLU A 431 18.18 14.41 21.77
C GLU A 431 17.36 14.27 20.49
N ARG A 432 16.49 13.24 20.39
CA ARG A 432 15.56 13.06 19.26
C ARG A 432 14.53 14.17 19.18
N GLU A 433 13.93 14.53 20.32
CA GLU A 433 13.00 15.65 20.38
C GLU A 433 13.68 16.96 19.95
N ARG A 434 14.90 17.21 20.42
CA ARG A 434 15.71 18.38 20.00
C ARG A 434 16.04 18.35 18.51
N ALA A 435 16.39 17.20 17.97
CA ALA A 435 16.66 17.05 16.53
C ALA A 435 15.40 17.25 15.68
N GLN A 436 14.26 16.76 16.17
CA GLN A 436 12.98 16.98 15.54
C GLN A 436 12.59 18.47 15.56
N ARG A 437 12.73 19.13 16.73
CA ARG A 437 12.50 20.57 16.87
C ARG A 437 13.43 21.39 15.97
N LYS A 438 14.73 21.03 15.89
CA LYS A 438 15.66 21.70 14.98
C LYS A 438 15.27 21.55 13.52
N LYS A 439 14.73 20.39 13.11
CA LYS A 439 14.23 20.18 11.77
C LYS A 439 12.99 21.01 11.47
N GLU A 440 12.10 21.14 12.45
CA GLU A 440 10.92 22.01 12.40
C GLU A 440 11.33 23.50 12.40
N GLU A 441 12.33 23.87 13.21
CA GLU A 441 12.94 25.21 13.24
C GLU A 441 13.62 25.57 11.92
N SER A 442 14.37 24.65 11.30
CA SER A 442 14.98 24.85 9.96
C SER A 442 13.93 25.10 8.87
N TYR A 443 12.82 24.34 8.89
CA TYR A 443 11.69 24.59 8.02
C TYR A 443 11.03 25.95 8.31
N SER A 444 11.01 26.34 9.57
CA SER A 444 10.52 27.67 10.01
C SER A 444 11.44 28.80 9.55
N GLU A 445 12.75 28.62 9.57
CA GLU A 445 13.73 29.60 9.08
C GLU A 445 13.59 29.86 7.59
N ASP A 446 13.38 28.83 6.76
CA ASP A 446 13.12 28.97 5.33
C ASP A 446 11.83 29.75 5.08
N MET A 447 10.74 29.44 5.79
CA MET A 447 9.48 30.19 5.71
C MET A 447 9.61 31.64 6.18
N ILE A 448 10.36 31.88 7.27
CA ILE A 448 10.65 33.23 7.75
C ILE A 448 11.43 34.02 6.71
N SER A 449 12.43 33.42 6.09
CA SER A 449 13.24 34.05 5.05
C SER A 449 12.42 34.42 3.82
N GLU A 450 11.52 33.55 3.36
CA GLU A 450 10.77 33.73 2.13
C GLU A 450 9.51 34.56 2.31
N TYR A 451 8.76 34.32 3.41
CA TYR A 451 7.43 34.92 3.64
C TYR A 451 7.37 35.83 4.87
N GLY A 452 8.38 35.78 5.75
CA GLY A 452 8.47 36.58 6.97
C GLY A 452 7.60 36.08 8.13
N PHE A 453 7.21 34.79 8.14
CA PHE A 453 6.46 34.12 9.20
C PHE A 453 6.70 32.60 9.15
N TYR A 454 6.24 31.90 10.18
CA TYR A 454 6.23 30.44 10.23
C TYR A 454 4.92 29.90 10.83
N ILE A 455 4.71 28.58 10.67
CA ILE A 455 3.52 27.88 11.17
C ILE A 455 3.93 26.98 12.33
N SER A 456 3.21 27.08 13.45
CA SER A 456 3.35 26.18 14.60
C SER A 456 1.99 25.95 15.25
N HIS A 457 1.68 24.71 15.63
CA HIS A 457 0.44 24.33 16.33
C HIS A 457 -0.83 24.94 15.71
N ASN A 458 -0.98 24.81 14.40
CA ASN A 458 -2.08 25.38 13.61
C ASN A 458 -2.26 26.91 13.81
N SER A 459 -1.17 27.63 13.97
CA SER A 459 -1.15 29.08 14.17
C SER A 459 -0.02 29.70 13.35
N TYR A 460 -0.20 30.94 12.89
CA TYR A 460 0.85 31.72 12.25
C TYR A 460 1.62 32.53 13.29
N TYR A 461 2.93 32.56 13.16
CA TYR A 461 3.85 33.33 14.00
C TYR A 461 4.83 34.14 13.15
N GLY A 462 5.21 35.31 13.59
CA GLY A 462 6.24 36.11 12.93
C GLY A 462 7.05 36.93 13.92
N ALA A 463 8.16 37.51 13.45
CA ALA A 463 9.04 38.31 14.28
C ALA A 463 8.33 39.60 14.77
N GLY A 464 8.27 39.78 16.10
CA GLY A 464 7.80 40.98 16.74
C GLY A 464 8.93 41.98 17.05
N ARG A 465 8.61 43.12 17.70
CA ARG A 465 9.61 44.07 18.16
C ARG A 465 10.51 43.43 19.21
N GLY A 466 11.82 43.38 18.96
CA GLY A 466 12.79 42.84 19.92
C GLY A 466 13.04 41.33 19.83
N ASN A 467 12.87 40.71 18.67
CA ASN A 467 13.09 39.28 18.41
C ASN A 467 12.20 38.32 19.23
N ALA A 468 11.12 38.77 19.79
CA ALA A 468 10.12 37.89 20.39
C ALA A 468 9.12 37.46 19.31
N ASP A 469 8.80 36.17 19.24
CA ASP A 469 7.80 35.67 18.33
C ASP A 469 6.41 36.16 18.74
N VAL A 470 5.69 36.72 17.77
CA VAL A 470 4.32 37.21 17.97
C VAL A 470 3.37 36.32 17.19
N ARG A 471 2.36 35.81 17.85
CA ARG A 471 1.29 35.05 17.25
C ARG A 471 0.42 35.98 16.38
N TRP A 472 0.18 35.56 15.13
CA TRP A 472 -0.66 36.30 14.20
C TRP A 472 -2.10 35.80 14.17
N SER A 473 -2.30 34.50 14.47
CA SER A 473 -3.64 33.88 14.47
C SER A 473 -3.66 32.64 15.34
N ASN A 474 -4.85 32.19 15.71
CA ASN A 474 -5.08 30.90 16.33
C ASN A 474 -5.48 29.80 15.30
N PHE A 475 -5.30 30.05 14.02
CA PHE A 475 -5.66 29.13 12.93
C PHE A 475 -4.69 29.24 11.77
N ILE A 476 -4.73 28.25 10.87
CA ILE A 476 -4.08 28.25 9.56
C ILE A 476 -5.10 28.14 8.45
N LEU A 477 -4.69 28.58 7.26
CA LEU A 477 -5.41 28.45 5.99
C LEU A 477 -4.63 27.50 5.07
N GLU A 478 -5.24 26.38 4.71
CA GLU A 478 -4.72 25.45 3.69
C GLU A 478 -5.42 25.74 2.36
N PRO A 479 -4.69 26.14 1.30
CA PRO A 479 -5.30 26.42 0.01
C PRO A 479 -5.97 25.21 -0.60
N ILE A 480 -7.23 25.34 -1.05
CA ILE A 480 -7.96 24.29 -1.78
C ILE A 480 -7.93 24.62 -3.27
N VAL A 481 -8.43 25.80 -3.66
CA VAL A 481 -8.52 26.20 -5.05
C VAL A 481 -8.69 27.71 -5.21
N HIS A 482 -8.13 28.25 -6.30
CA HIS A 482 -8.44 29.57 -6.85
C HIS A 482 -9.49 29.42 -7.95
N VAL A 483 -10.70 29.87 -7.68
CA VAL A 483 -11.80 29.90 -8.65
C VAL A 483 -11.65 31.16 -9.51
N LYS A 484 -11.40 30.95 -10.81
CA LYS A 484 -11.28 32.04 -11.78
C LYS A 484 -12.66 32.55 -12.14
N ASP A 485 -12.85 33.83 -11.98
CA ASP A 485 -14.02 34.58 -12.42
C ASP A 485 -13.54 35.99 -12.86
N ASP A 486 -13.96 36.43 -14.00
CA ASP A 486 -13.55 37.74 -14.55
C ASP A 486 -14.04 38.94 -13.71
N GLN A 487 -15.12 38.75 -12.93
CA GLN A 487 -15.70 39.80 -12.10
C GLN A 487 -15.46 39.62 -10.61
N ASN A 488 -15.26 38.39 -10.14
CA ASN A 488 -15.22 38.13 -8.68
C ASN A 488 -14.39 36.88 -8.35
N ALA A 489 -13.10 36.93 -8.70
CA ALA A 489 -12.17 35.84 -8.37
C ALA A 489 -12.14 35.56 -6.86
N ARG A 490 -12.26 34.31 -6.49
CA ARG A 490 -12.34 33.87 -5.09
C ARG A 490 -11.47 32.64 -4.84
N ARG A 491 -11.07 32.46 -3.60
CA ARG A 491 -10.28 31.29 -3.16
C ARG A 491 -10.98 30.55 -2.04
N LEU A 492 -10.96 29.22 -2.12
CA LEU A 492 -11.42 28.34 -1.07
C LEU A 492 -10.23 27.87 -0.25
N PHE A 493 -10.38 27.93 1.08
CA PHE A 493 -9.40 27.44 2.04
C PHE A 493 -10.08 26.52 3.04
N ARG A 494 -9.32 25.51 3.49
CA ARG A 494 -9.63 24.82 4.73
C ARG A 494 -8.99 25.61 5.86
N MET A 495 -9.75 25.92 6.89
CA MET A 495 -9.27 26.50 8.14
C MET A 495 -9.12 25.40 9.17
N ARG A 496 -8.03 25.44 9.93
CA ARG A 496 -7.84 24.59 11.11
C ARG A 496 -7.29 25.44 12.24
N ASN A 497 -7.95 25.42 13.41
CA ASN A 497 -7.47 26.18 14.56
C ASN A 497 -6.56 25.35 15.48
N ASP A 498 -6.01 26.02 16.50
CA ASP A 498 -5.12 25.44 17.52
C ASP A 498 -5.80 24.36 18.40
N LYS A 499 -7.14 24.26 18.36
CA LYS A 499 -7.93 23.23 19.05
C LYS A 499 -8.26 22.04 18.13
N GLY A 500 -7.85 22.10 16.85
CA GLY A 500 -8.13 21.07 15.86
C GLY A 500 -9.52 21.16 15.23
N GLU A 501 -10.27 22.25 15.46
CA GLU A 501 -11.55 22.48 14.78
C GLU A 501 -11.29 22.85 13.31
N GLU A 502 -12.12 22.34 12.41
CA GLU A 502 -11.99 22.57 10.97
C GLU A 502 -13.22 23.29 10.41
N ALA A 503 -12.99 24.19 9.46
CA ALA A 503 -14.02 24.85 8.68
C ALA A 503 -13.55 25.11 7.24
N VAL A 504 -14.48 25.31 6.31
CA VAL A 504 -14.17 25.77 4.95
C VAL A 504 -14.59 27.23 4.83
N ILE A 505 -13.68 28.04 4.27
CA ILE A 505 -13.94 29.46 4.03
C ILE A 505 -13.68 29.83 2.58
N LYS A 506 -14.51 30.72 2.07
CA LYS A 506 -14.40 31.32 0.76
C LYS A 506 -14.05 32.80 0.92
N LEU A 507 -12.90 33.18 0.42
CA LEU A 507 -12.40 34.56 0.48
C LEU A 507 -12.33 35.13 -0.94
N ASP A 508 -12.99 36.26 -1.15
CA ASP A 508 -12.87 37.05 -2.36
C ASP A 508 -11.62 37.95 -2.33
N GLN A 509 -11.32 38.60 -3.40
CA GLN A 509 -10.15 39.47 -3.48
C GLN A 509 -10.19 40.61 -2.44
N ARG A 510 -11.37 41.16 -2.16
CA ARG A 510 -11.55 42.22 -1.18
C ARG A 510 -11.21 41.74 0.25
N SER A 511 -11.71 40.57 0.62
CA SER A 511 -11.43 39.96 1.92
C SER A 511 -9.96 39.62 2.15
N LEU A 512 -9.20 39.36 1.09
CA LEU A 512 -7.75 39.09 1.15
C LEU A 512 -6.89 40.37 1.10
N VAL A 513 -7.49 41.53 0.86
CA VAL A 513 -6.80 42.82 0.84
C VAL A 513 -7.18 43.68 2.02
N SER A 514 -8.41 43.59 2.52
CA SER A 514 -8.91 44.33 3.66
C SER A 514 -8.79 43.54 4.94
N PHE A 515 -7.98 44.00 5.85
CA PHE A 515 -7.82 43.41 7.19
C PHE A 515 -9.15 43.27 7.96
N ALA A 516 -10.02 44.31 7.88
CA ALA A 516 -11.31 44.26 8.54
C ALA A 516 -12.24 43.20 7.94
N ASP A 517 -12.33 43.12 6.62
CA ASP A 517 -13.14 42.14 5.94
C ASP A 517 -12.62 40.72 6.17
N PHE A 518 -11.30 40.53 6.19
CA PHE A 518 -10.66 39.25 6.52
C PHE A 518 -11.07 38.73 7.90
N ARG A 519 -10.95 39.59 8.95
CA ARG A 519 -11.36 39.26 10.31
C ARG A 519 -12.83 38.90 10.39
N ILE A 520 -13.71 39.73 9.85
CA ILE A 520 -15.16 39.49 9.86
C ILE A 520 -15.46 38.12 9.24
N ARG A 521 -14.82 37.76 8.11
CA ARG A 521 -15.03 36.52 7.42
C ARG A 521 -14.52 35.30 8.20
N THR A 522 -13.31 35.38 8.77
CA THR A 522 -12.74 34.27 9.53
C THR A 522 -13.49 34.05 10.85
N GLU A 523 -13.74 35.12 11.62
CA GLU A 523 -14.46 35.04 12.88
C GLU A 523 -15.93 34.61 12.74
N SER A 524 -16.56 34.86 11.58
CA SER A 524 -17.93 34.38 11.30
C SER A 524 -18.02 32.86 11.18
N LYS A 525 -16.91 32.14 11.02
CA LYS A 525 -16.85 30.68 10.95
C LYS A 525 -16.63 30.01 12.31
N GLY A 526 -16.45 30.78 13.37
CA GLY A 526 -16.23 30.27 14.71
C GLY A 526 -14.99 30.83 15.38
N ASN A 527 -14.31 30.06 16.21
CA ASN A 527 -13.11 30.46 16.92
C ASN A 527 -11.87 30.52 16.02
N TYR A 528 -11.88 31.43 15.03
CA TYR A 528 -10.78 31.67 14.09
C TYR A 528 -10.37 33.14 14.13
N ILE A 529 -9.47 33.46 15.05
CA ILE A 529 -9.09 34.83 15.41
C ILE A 529 -7.80 35.21 14.70
N TRP A 530 -7.82 36.33 13.99
CA TRP A 530 -6.63 36.96 13.43
C TRP A 530 -6.19 38.12 14.32
N GLU A 531 -5.03 38.01 14.94
CA GLU A 531 -4.50 38.97 15.95
C GLU A 531 -3.54 40.00 15.33
N ALA A 532 -2.96 39.70 14.17
CA ALA A 532 -1.98 40.53 13.49
C ALA A 532 -2.61 41.64 12.62
N GLY A 533 -1.78 42.53 12.06
CA GLY A 533 -2.23 43.66 11.26
C GLY A 533 -2.29 43.45 9.76
N GLN A 534 -2.43 44.56 9.02
CA GLN A 534 -2.53 44.57 7.57
C GLN A 534 -1.23 44.12 6.87
N GLY A 535 -0.08 44.43 7.46
CA GLY A 535 1.23 44.07 6.89
C GLY A 535 1.43 42.56 6.90
N GLU A 536 1.04 41.91 7.96
CA GLU A 536 1.12 40.45 8.16
C GLU A 536 0.12 39.72 7.25
N LEU A 537 -1.08 40.27 7.05
CA LEU A 537 -2.04 39.74 6.08
C LEU A 537 -1.49 39.80 4.65
N THR A 538 -0.72 40.83 4.32
CA THR A 538 -0.08 40.94 2.99
C THR A 538 0.98 39.84 2.79
N LYS A 539 1.77 39.52 3.82
CA LYS A 539 2.75 38.44 3.79
C LYS A 539 2.06 37.07 3.67
N LEU A 540 1.02 36.84 4.50
CA LEU A 540 0.21 35.64 4.40
C LEU A 540 -0.39 35.45 3.01
N LYS A 541 -0.89 36.51 2.41
CA LYS A 541 -1.45 36.49 1.07
C LYS A 541 -0.43 36.00 0.01
N LYS A 542 0.83 36.44 0.09
CA LYS A 542 1.89 35.96 -0.81
C LYS A 542 2.03 34.44 -0.72
N TYR A 543 2.16 33.90 0.48
CA TYR A 543 2.25 32.46 0.73
C TYR A 543 1.02 31.71 0.21
N LEU A 544 -0.19 32.18 0.50
CA LEU A 544 -1.43 31.52 0.10
C LEU A 544 -1.63 31.51 -1.45
N PHE A 545 -0.97 32.39 -2.18
CA PHE A 545 -1.09 32.47 -3.63
C PHE A 545 -0.09 31.56 -4.33
N ASP A 546 1.02 31.25 -3.68
CA ASP A 546 2.01 30.32 -4.20
C ASP A 546 1.46 28.89 -4.10
N GLY A 547 1.46 28.17 -5.22
CA GLY A 547 1.04 26.77 -5.26
C GLY A 547 -0.46 26.49 -5.19
N THR A 548 -1.34 27.51 -5.12
CA THR A 548 -2.79 27.26 -5.14
C THR A 548 -3.26 26.86 -6.54
N PRO A 549 -3.87 25.67 -6.74
CA PRO A 549 -4.39 25.26 -8.04
C PRO A 549 -5.56 26.15 -8.46
N SER A 550 -5.69 26.38 -9.77
CA SER A 550 -6.77 27.19 -10.34
C SER A 550 -7.86 26.32 -10.96
N ALA A 551 -9.12 26.70 -10.77
CA ALA A 551 -10.27 26.07 -11.42
C ALA A 551 -11.14 27.09 -12.15
N ASP A 552 -11.73 26.70 -13.27
CA ASP A 552 -12.73 27.47 -13.96
C ASP A 552 -14.11 27.20 -13.36
N GLU A 553 -14.87 28.25 -13.03
CA GLU A 553 -16.20 28.11 -12.44
C GLU A 553 -17.24 27.78 -13.52
N ILE A 554 -18.09 26.80 -13.21
CA ILE A 554 -19.26 26.46 -14.00
C ILE A 554 -20.51 26.98 -13.30
N ASN A 555 -20.99 28.13 -13.72
CA ASN A 555 -22.16 28.78 -13.15
C ASN A 555 -23.47 28.24 -13.71
N GLN A 556 -23.48 27.71 -14.92
CA GLN A 556 -24.64 27.16 -15.57
C GLN A 556 -24.38 25.69 -15.94
N LEU A 557 -25.24 24.80 -15.46
CA LEU A 557 -25.17 23.38 -15.80
C LEU A 557 -25.55 23.13 -17.28
N GLY A 558 -25.17 21.98 -17.79
CA GLY A 558 -25.37 21.58 -19.17
C GLY A 558 -24.08 21.61 -20.00
N TRP A 559 -24.22 21.70 -21.33
CA TRP A 559 -23.09 21.66 -22.25
C TRP A 559 -22.19 22.89 -22.14
N GLN A 560 -20.94 22.66 -21.84
CA GLN A 560 -19.90 23.70 -21.75
C GLN A 560 -19.10 23.74 -23.05
N LYS A 561 -19.58 24.53 -24.05
CA LYS A 561 -19.00 24.56 -25.39
C LYS A 561 -17.50 24.85 -25.42
N ARG A 562 -17.01 25.72 -24.51
CA ARG A 562 -15.58 26.12 -24.44
C ARG A 562 -14.69 24.93 -23.95
N HIS A 563 -15.22 24.08 -23.11
CA HIS A 563 -14.48 23.02 -22.46
C HIS A 563 -14.81 21.63 -23.01
N GLN A 564 -15.83 21.52 -23.88
CA GLN A 564 -16.30 20.26 -24.48
C GLN A 564 -16.70 19.22 -23.43
N ILE A 565 -17.34 19.67 -22.34
CA ILE A 565 -17.84 18.82 -21.26
C ILE A 565 -19.31 19.14 -20.98
N TYR A 566 -20.05 18.19 -20.42
CA TYR A 566 -21.40 18.39 -19.92
C TYR A 566 -21.40 18.45 -18.39
N ALA A 567 -21.79 19.58 -17.81
CA ALA A 567 -21.79 19.79 -16.37
C ALA A 567 -23.12 19.42 -15.74
N TRP A 568 -23.07 18.63 -14.68
CA TRP A 568 -24.18 18.22 -13.85
C TRP A 568 -24.06 18.77 -12.42
N GLY A 569 -25.13 18.76 -11.64
CA GLY A 569 -25.10 19.23 -10.25
C GLY A 569 -24.23 18.38 -9.31
N ASN A 570 -23.76 17.22 -9.72
CA ASN A 570 -22.90 16.34 -8.95
C ASN A 570 -21.57 15.98 -9.63
N GLY A 571 -21.25 16.60 -10.79
CA GLY A 571 -20.02 16.33 -11.51
C GLY A 571 -20.03 16.81 -12.95
N ALA A 572 -19.13 16.34 -13.77
CA ALA A 572 -19.06 16.64 -15.18
C ALA A 572 -18.88 15.38 -16.02
N MET A 573 -19.45 15.40 -17.23
CA MET A 573 -19.33 14.32 -18.20
C MET A 573 -18.43 14.78 -19.34
N ASP A 574 -17.44 13.96 -19.68
CA ASP A 574 -16.51 14.15 -20.77
C ASP A 574 -16.50 12.89 -21.65
N GLU A 575 -16.82 13.04 -22.95
CA GLU A 575 -16.87 11.93 -23.91
C GLU A 575 -17.62 10.68 -23.39
N GLY A 576 -18.70 10.88 -22.65
CA GLY A 576 -19.52 9.82 -22.08
C GLY A 576 -19.03 9.29 -20.70
N HIS A 577 -17.97 9.86 -20.15
CA HIS A 577 -17.44 9.52 -18.83
C HIS A 577 -17.84 10.58 -17.80
N PHE A 578 -18.51 10.13 -16.72
CA PHE A 578 -18.89 11.03 -15.64
C PHE A 578 -17.82 11.08 -14.56
N VAL A 579 -17.33 12.28 -14.26
CA VAL A 579 -16.40 12.57 -13.16
C VAL A 579 -17.15 13.25 -12.04
N LYS A 580 -17.25 12.60 -10.88
CA LYS A 580 -17.95 13.12 -9.70
C LYS A 580 -17.18 14.28 -9.08
N ALA A 581 -17.90 15.31 -8.64
CA ALA A 581 -17.32 16.39 -7.86
C ALA A 581 -16.92 15.89 -6.47
N ASN A 582 -15.78 16.39 -5.96
CA ASN A 582 -15.39 16.15 -4.58
C ASN A 582 -16.20 17.03 -3.59
N ASP A 583 -15.93 16.88 -2.30
CA ASP A 583 -16.62 17.62 -1.21
C ASP A 583 -16.49 19.15 -1.32
N PHE A 584 -15.55 19.64 -2.08
CA PHE A 584 -15.36 21.07 -2.35
C PHE A 584 -15.95 21.53 -3.67
N GLY A 585 -16.69 20.67 -4.36
CA GLY A 585 -17.29 20.97 -5.65
C GLY A 585 -16.30 20.99 -6.80
N LEU A 586 -15.12 20.38 -6.67
CA LEU A 586 -14.09 20.35 -7.70
C LEU A 586 -14.19 19.08 -8.53
N VAL A 587 -14.11 19.25 -9.84
CA VAL A 587 -14.06 18.17 -10.84
C VAL A 587 -12.78 18.33 -11.66
N ASN A 588 -12.01 17.28 -11.79
CA ASN A 588 -10.82 17.27 -12.65
C ASN A 588 -11.12 16.51 -13.94
N VAL A 589 -11.15 17.22 -15.06
CA VAL A 589 -11.36 16.64 -16.38
C VAL A 589 -10.14 16.94 -17.25
N ARG A 590 -9.49 15.92 -17.76
CA ARG A 590 -8.27 16.02 -18.60
C ARG A 590 -7.15 16.87 -17.99
N GLY A 591 -7.01 16.87 -16.64
CA GLY A 591 -6.02 17.68 -15.94
C GLY A 591 -6.44 19.13 -15.68
N GLN A 592 -7.59 19.58 -16.20
CA GLN A 592 -8.19 20.88 -15.92
C GLN A 592 -9.20 20.76 -14.77
N LEU A 593 -9.09 21.67 -13.80
CA LEU A 593 -10.02 21.72 -12.66
C LEU A 593 -11.19 22.64 -13.00
N PHE A 594 -12.39 22.15 -12.66
CA PHE A 594 -13.64 22.91 -12.70
C PHE A 594 -14.27 22.99 -11.32
N TYR A 595 -14.87 24.12 -11.00
CA TYR A 595 -15.57 24.34 -9.75
C TYR A 595 -17.10 24.38 -9.99
N LEU A 596 -17.82 23.50 -9.32
CA LEU A 596 -19.29 23.41 -9.34
C LEU A 596 -19.82 23.91 -7.99
N PRO A 597 -20.30 25.14 -7.89
CA PRO A 597 -20.73 25.72 -6.61
C PRO A 597 -21.83 24.90 -5.89
N GLY A 598 -22.75 24.33 -6.65
CA GLY A 598 -23.86 23.53 -6.11
C GLY A 598 -23.42 22.26 -5.36
N CYS A 599 -22.21 21.74 -5.62
CA CYS A 599 -21.65 20.55 -4.97
C CYS A 599 -20.78 20.86 -3.76
N SER A 600 -20.35 22.10 -3.59
CA SER A 600 -19.41 22.47 -2.52
C SER A 600 -20.08 22.46 -1.15
N LYS A 601 -19.42 21.87 -0.15
CA LYS A 601 -19.85 21.95 1.27
C LYS A 601 -19.94 23.38 1.79
N ASP A 602 -19.17 24.30 1.21
CA ASP A 602 -19.20 25.74 1.54
C ASP A 602 -20.58 26.37 1.26
N THR A 603 -21.31 25.85 0.25
CA THR A 603 -22.64 26.33 -0.12
C THR A 603 -23.77 25.51 0.53
N ALA A 604 -23.45 24.47 1.30
CA ALA A 604 -24.43 23.59 1.94
C ALA A 604 -25.27 24.31 2.99
N ASP A 605 -24.71 25.32 3.63
CA ASP A 605 -25.36 26.13 4.68
C ASP A 605 -26.38 27.14 4.14
N ASP A 606 -26.42 27.33 2.81
CA ASP A 606 -27.43 28.13 2.13
C ASP A 606 -28.40 27.25 1.32
N PRO A 607 -29.55 26.83 1.91
CA PRO A 607 -30.49 25.93 1.26
C PRO A 607 -31.16 26.52 0.02
N GLN A 608 -31.21 27.84 -0.09
CA GLN A 608 -31.85 28.54 -1.20
C GLN A 608 -30.92 28.74 -2.40
N SER A 609 -29.62 28.88 -2.16
CA SER A 609 -28.63 28.96 -3.22
C SER A 609 -28.41 27.61 -3.89
N TYR A 610 -28.39 27.61 -5.19
CA TYR A 610 -28.10 26.44 -6.01
C TYR A 610 -29.09 25.25 -5.86
N GLN A 611 -30.29 25.46 -5.29
CA GLN A 611 -31.26 24.37 -5.06
C GLN A 611 -31.65 23.63 -6.35
N PHE A 612 -31.73 24.32 -7.48
CA PHE A 612 -32.04 23.71 -8.78
C PHE A 612 -30.82 22.95 -9.32
N GLN A 613 -29.63 23.49 -9.18
CA GLN A 613 -28.39 22.82 -9.59
C GLN A 613 -28.19 21.51 -8.81
N ARG A 614 -28.46 21.49 -7.49
CA ARG A 614 -28.37 20.29 -6.65
C ARG A 614 -29.36 19.19 -7.02
N ARG A 615 -30.45 19.53 -7.69
CA ARG A 615 -31.42 18.56 -8.20
C ARG A 615 -31.09 18.05 -9.59
N PHE A 616 -30.29 18.75 -10.34
CA PHE A 616 -29.87 18.38 -11.68
C PHE A 616 -28.61 17.51 -11.60
N VAL A 617 -28.79 16.29 -11.12
CA VAL A 617 -27.71 15.33 -10.88
C VAL A 617 -27.72 14.25 -11.94
N TYR A 618 -26.51 13.82 -12.32
CA TYR A 618 -26.35 12.63 -13.12
C TYR A 618 -26.50 11.41 -12.22
N ALA A 619 -27.48 10.57 -12.50
CA ALA A 619 -27.69 9.30 -11.87
C ALA A 619 -27.98 8.27 -12.94
N ILE A 620 -27.28 7.15 -12.91
CA ILE A 620 -27.63 5.99 -13.74
C ILE A 620 -28.71 5.23 -12.98
N THR A 621 -29.98 5.37 -13.43
CA THR A 621 -31.07 4.53 -12.96
C THR A 621 -31.47 3.64 -14.13
N ASN A 622 -31.44 2.34 -13.93
CA ASN A 622 -31.87 1.36 -14.94
C ASN A 622 -33.39 1.21 -15.01
N ASP A 623 -34.15 1.97 -14.20
CA ASP A 623 -35.57 1.77 -13.98
C ASP A 623 -36.47 2.66 -14.83
N ILE A 624 -35.92 3.63 -15.55
CA ILE A 624 -36.69 4.56 -16.37
C ILE A 624 -36.07 4.64 -17.77
N THR A 625 -36.78 4.17 -18.77
CA THR A 625 -36.39 4.35 -20.17
C THR A 625 -36.63 5.79 -20.63
N LEU A 626 -35.94 6.20 -21.71
CA LEU A 626 -36.17 7.51 -22.35
C LEU A 626 -37.66 7.65 -22.73
N ASN A 627 -38.30 6.55 -23.12
CA ASN A 627 -39.73 6.51 -23.47
C ASN A 627 -40.65 6.74 -22.27
N ASP A 628 -40.31 6.14 -21.11
CA ASP A 628 -41.08 6.36 -19.86
C ASP A 628 -40.92 7.81 -19.39
N TYR A 629 -39.73 8.37 -19.48
CA TYR A 629 -39.47 9.77 -19.15
C TYR A 629 -40.22 10.72 -20.08
N ALA A 630 -40.14 10.49 -21.39
CA ALA A 630 -40.83 11.27 -22.39
C ALA A 630 -42.37 11.21 -22.19
N THR A 631 -42.93 10.03 -21.91
CA THR A 631 -44.35 9.83 -21.64
C THR A 631 -44.80 10.63 -20.43
N ARG A 632 -44.09 10.56 -19.31
CA ARG A 632 -44.42 11.32 -18.08
C ARG A 632 -44.27 12.82 -18.28
N LEU A 633 -43.28 13.27 -19.05
CA LEU A 633 -43.11 14.70 -19.37
C LEU A 633 -44.28 15.22 -20.21
N ILE A 634 -44.74 14.44 -21.18
CA ILE A 634 -45.90 14.78 -22.01
C ILE A 634 -47.21 14.78 -21.19
N GLU A 635 -47.40 13.84 -20.29
CA GLU A 635 -48.52 13.80 -19.36
C GLU A 635 -48.59 15.05 -18.47
N VAL A 636 -47.45 15.59 -18.01
CA VAL A 636 -47.40 16.76 -17.12
C VAL A 636 -47.51 18.07 -17.87
N PHE A 637 -46.81 18.21 -18.99
CA PHE A 637 -46.64 19.49 -19.71
C PHE A 637 -47.31 19.55 -21.08
N GLY A 638 -48.01 18.47 -21.50
CA GLY A 638 -48.71 18.39 -22.77
C GLY A 638 -47.80 18.59 -23.98
N ASP A 639 -48.30 19.27 -25.00
CA ASP A 639 -47.56 19.48 -26.24
C ASP A 639 -46.29 20.33 -26.08
N ASN A 640 -46.18 21.14 -25.03
CA ASN A 640 -44.94 21.90 -24.72
C ASN A 640 -43.76 20.97 -24.39
N ALA A 641 -44.06 19.82 -23.80
CA ALA A 641 -43.03 18.82 -23.53
C ALA A 641 -42.44 18.20 -24.81
N LYS A 642 -43.25 18.04 -25.85
CA LYS A 642 -42.79 17.53 -27.17
C LYS A 642 -41.75 18.41 -27.79
N VAL A 643 -41.92 19.74 -27.71
CA VAL A 643 -40.94 20.73 -28.20
C VAL A 643 -39.64 20.65 -27.40
N GLY A 644 -39.76 20.57 -26.08
CA GLY A 644 -38.60 20.40 -25.18
C GLY A 644 -37.83 19.10 -25.41
N LEU A 645 -38.51 17.98 -25.62
CA LEU A 645 -37.93 16.68 -25.95
C LEU A 645 -37.22 16.69 -27.31
N CYS A 646 -37.88 17.30 -28.34
CA CYS A 646 -37.20 17.44 -29.64
C CYS A 646 -35.93 18.28 -29.56
N PHE A 647 -35.90 19.31 -28.73
CA PHE A 647 -34.73 20.13 -28.51
C PHE A 647 -33.62 19.34 -27.77
N LEU A 648 -33.97 18.55 -26.77
CA LEU A 648 -33.02 17.69 -26.04
C LEU A 648 -32.45 16.57 -26.91
N ILE A 649 -33.19 16.05 -27.87
CA ILE A 649 -32.71 14.97 -28.77
C ILE A 649 -31.89 15.54 -29.93
N SER A 650 -32.11 16.79 -30.31
CA SER A 650 -31.38 17.44 -31.40
C SER A 650 -30.12 18.21 -30.97
N SER A 651 -29.92 18.44 -29.70
CA SER A 651 -28.72 19.02 -29.11
C SER A 651 -27.73 17.96 -28.63
#